data_1c58401e0a62879c375c89cd5689213b
#
_entry.id   1c58401e0a62879c375c89cd5689213b
#
_cell.length_a   1.000
_cell.length_b   1.000
_cell.length_c   1.000
_cell.angle_alpha   90.00
_cell.angle_beta   90.00
_cell.angle_gamma   90.00
#
_symmetry.space_group_name_H-M   'P 1'
#
loop_
_entity.id
_entity.type
_entity.pdbx_description
1 polymer ?
#
loop_
_entity_poly.entity_id
_entity_poly.type
_entity_poly.pdbx_seq_one_letter_code
_entity_poly.pdbx_strand_id
1 'polypeptide(L)'
;MAGYTAASAKAEQDWEAKFRALPDPANLRSYMERLAARPHHVGSAYDKDNAEWILARVKEWGLDAKIENYDVLFPTPKERALELVAPTRFAAKLEEPTVAGDATSSQHDEQLPTYNAYSIDGDVTGPLVYVNFGVPEDYEQLERLGVSVKGAIVIARYGSSWRGIKPKVAAEHGAIGCLIYSDPHEDGYFRGLDFPAGPFRPKDGVQRGSVMDMPIYPGDPLTPGIGATPGAKRLALSEVQTLTKIPVLPISYADAQPLLAAMSGRVAPEPWRGSLPITYRVGPGPARVHLKVSFNWDTKPLYDVIARIPGSTSPDEWIIRGNHHDAWVNGAQDPVSGAVALLEEARGLADLMRQGWRPKRTIVLCFWDGEEEGLLGSTEWAEDHARELQEKAAVYINSDGNDRGFLNASGSHTLEKFINGVARDIEDPEAKVSIWKRLQFRRIARPDSAADRQEPRTRADLRIGALGSGSDYSAFIDHLGVASLNLGFGGESEGGIYHSIYDDFAWYSKFGDPDLIYGKALAQTAGTAVMRLADAELLPYDFGDFTDTIRRYVNEVEKLAQDMREQIIEQSRRIDEGLFAAIDNPSDRLLPPPKETAPPFLNFAPLENGFAALQRAGEQYSQAAARAAAGGGAALANRSLREANAKLIAVERALTLKDGLPNRPWYQHQIYAPGFYTGYGVKTLPGVRESIEQKQWKLAEEQIGRVGKVLENAGEAIQSAAAELAGGN
;
A
#
# COMPACT_ATOMS: atom_id res chain seq x y z
N MET A 1 9.86 -22.01 -19.13
CA MET A 1 8.82 -21.45 -18.27
C MET A 1 8.80 -22.25 -16.97
N ALA A 2 8.93 -21.58 -15.82
CA ALA A 2 8.93 -22.26 -14.53
C ALA A 2 7.55 -22.88 -14.25
N GLY A 3 7.54 -24.08 -13.66
CA GLY A 3 6.30 -24.79 -13.34
C GLY A 3 5.65 -25.56 -14.48
N TYR A 4 6.25 -25.57 -15.66
CA TYR A 4 5.72 -26.21 -16.86
C TYR A 4 6.66 -27.28 -17.44
N THR A 5 6.09 -28.29 -18.09
CA THR A 5 6.84 -29.17 -19.02
C THR A 5 7.12 -28.41 -20.32
N ALA A 6 8.04 -28.91 -21.15
CA ALA A 6 8.32 -28.29 -22.46
C ALA A 6 7.08 -28.21 -23.35
N ALA A 7 6.23 -29.25 -23.30
CA ALA A 7 5.01 -29.33 -24.11
C ALA A 7 3.92 -28.38 -23.61
N SER A 8 3.66 -28.34 -22.29
CA SER A 8 2.66 -27.44 -21.70
C SER A 8 3.09 -26.00 -21.75
N ALA A 9 4.40 -25.71 -21.62
CA ALA A 9 4.94 -24.36 -21.77
C ALA A 9 4.69 -23.78 -23.16
N LYS A 10 4.81 -24.62 -24.22
CA LYS A 10 4.51 -24.16 -25.58
C LYS A 10 3.02 -23.89 -25.78
N ALA A 11 2.15 -24.75 -25.26
CA ALA A 11 0.70 -24.54 -25.32
C ALA A 11 0.28 -23.27 -24.54
N GLU A 12 0.87 -23.04 -23.37
CA GLU A 12 0.62 -21.84 -22.58
C GLU A 12 1.07 -20.57 -23.31
N GLN A 13 2.29 -20.55 -23.88
CA GLN A 13 2.78 -19.44 -24.68
C GLN A 13 1.85 -19.09 -25.85
N ASP A 14 1.27 -20.11 -26.51
CA ASP A 14 0.32 -19.91 -27.60
C ASP A 14 -1.00 -19.26 -27.11
N TRP A 15 -1.48 -19.63 -25.91
CA TRP A 15 -2.65 -19.01 -25.29
C TRP A 15 -2.35 -17.61 -24.77
N GLU A 16 -1.22 -17.40 -24.07
CA GLU A 16 -0.77 -16.09 -23.63
C GLU A 16 -0.60 -15.11 -24.82
N ALA A 17 -0.05 -15.58 -25.95
CA ALA A 17 0.09 -14.74 -27.14
C ALA A 17 -1.27 -14.29 -27.70
N LYS A 18 -2.27 -15.19 -27.70
CA LYS A 18 -3.64 -14.81 -28.06
C LYS A 18 -4.23 -13.82 -27.07
N PHE A 19 -4.08 -14.06 -25.77
CA PHE A 19 -4.55 -13.16 -24.73
C PHE A 19 -3.96 -11.75 -24.89
N ARG A 20 -2.64 -11.64 -25.00
CA ARG A 20 -1.95 -10.36 -25.13
C ARG A 20 -2.36 -9.54 -26.35
N ALA A 21 -2.97 -10.17 -27.35
CA ALA A 21 -3.50 -9.49 -28.52
C ALA A 21 -4.92 -8.89 -28.31
N LEU A 22 -5.61 -9.27 -27.24
CA LEU A 22 -7.02 -8.89 -27.01
C LEU A 22 -7.21 -7.53 -26.33
N PRO A 23 -6.39 -7.09 -25.35
CA PRO A 23 -6.62 -5.81 -24.68
C PRO A 23 -6.58 -4.64 -25.66
N ASP A 24 -7.65 -3.81 -25.63
CA ASP A 24 -7.86 -2.70 -26.55
C ASP A 24 -7.99 -1.37 -25.78
N PRO A 25 -7.11 -0.38 -26.03
CA PRO A 25 -7.21 0.96 -25.44
C PRO A 25 -8.57 1.64 -25.64
N ALA A 26 -9.29 1.34 -26.72
CA ALA A 26 -10.61 1.92 -26.96
C ALA A 26 -11.65 1.42 -25.94
N ASN A 27 -11.58 0.14 -25.55
CA ASN A 27 -12.43 -0.41 -24.50
C ASN A 27 -12.07 0.22 -23.14
N LEU A 28 -10.77 0.27 -22.80
CA LEU A 28 -10.28 0.89 -21.57
C LEU A 28 -10.79 2.33 -21.43
N ARG A 29 -10.71 3.12 -22.51
CA ARG A 29 -11.23 4.49 -22.56
C ARG A 29 -12.73 4.52 -22.28
N SER A 30 -13.51 3.69 -22.96
CA SER A 30 -14.96 3.64 -22.79
C SER A 30 -15.37 3.24 -21.38
N TYR A 31 -14.65 2.29 -20.76
CA TYR A 31 -14.90 1.89 -19.38
C TYR A 31 -14.54 3.01 -18.39
N MET A 32 -13.41 3.69 -18.59
CA MET A 32 -12.98 4.80 -17.73
C MET A 32 -13.96 5.98 -17.83
N GLU A 33 -14.37 6.38 -19.05
CA GLU A 33 -15.37 7.41 -19.25
C GLU A 33 -16.69 7.08 -18.52
N ARG A 34 -17.07 5.80 -18.45
CA ARG A 34 -18.26 5.35 -17.75
C ARG A 34 -18.06 5.32 -16.23
N LEU A 35 -16.97 4.73 -15.73
CA LEU A 35 -16.77 4.54 -14.29
C LEU A 35 -16.45 5.85 -13.57
N ALA A 36 -15.62 6.71 -14.17
CA ALA A 36 -15.22 8.00 -13.61
C ALA A 36 -16.16 9.17 -13.96
N ALA A 37 -17.34 8.90 -14.53
CA ALA A 37 -18.25 9.96 -14.99
C ALA A 37 -18.84 10.80 -13.84
N ARG A 38 -18.97 10.24 -12.64
CA ARG A 38 -19.56 10.88 -11.46
C ARG A 38 -18.84 10.42 -10.18
N PRO A 39 -18.91 11.19 -9.10
CA PRO A 39 -18.41 10.78 -7.80
C PRO A 39 -19.03 9.46 -7.33
N HIS A 40 -18.15 8.54 -6.85
CA HIS A 40 -18.57 7.18 -6.50
C HIS A 40 -17.85 6.63 -5.25
N HIS A 41 -18.01 7.36 -4.15
CA HIS A 41 -17.58 6.89 -2.83
C HIS A 41 -18.55 5.83 -2.27
N VAL A 42 -18.10 5.03 -1.31
CA VAL A 42 -18.92 4.01 -0.61
C VAL A 42 -20.31 4.52 -0.27
N GLY A 43 -21.32 3.74 -0.61
CA GLY A 43 -22.72 4.01 -0.34
C GLY A 43 -23.33 5.14 -1.15
N SER A 44 -22.63 5.72 -2.12
CA SER A 44 -23.21 6.64 -3.09
C SER A 44 -24.05 5.90 -4.12
N ALA A 45 -24.98 6.62 -4.75
CA ALA A 45 -25.84 6.02 -5.78
C ALA A 45 -25.05 5.59 -7.01
N TYR A 46 -23.97 6.33 -7.34
CA TYR A 46 -23.19 6.03 -8.53
C TYR A 46 -22.18 4.90 -8.29
N ASP A 47 -21.69 4.74 -7.07
CA ASP A 47 -20.89 3.61 -6.67
C ASP A 47 -21.66 2.28 -6.86
N LYS A 48 -22.88 2.21 -6.31
CA LYS A 48 -23.77 1.07 -6.56
C LYS A 48 -24.03 0.83 -8.05
N ASP A 49 -24.27 1.90 -8.82
CA ASP A 49 -24.51 1.81 -10.26
C ASP A 49 -23.26 1.31 -11.01
N ASN A 50 -22.05 1.68 -10.56
CA ASN A 50 -20.80 1.15 -11.06
C ASN A 50 -20.66 -0.35 -10.77
N ALA A 51 -20.90 -0.79 -9.53
CA ALA A 51 -20.87 -2.21 -9.16
C ALA A 51 -21.88 -3.04 -9.99
N GLU A 52 -23.12 -2.56 -10.14
CA GLU A 52 -24.15 -3.21 -10.95
C GLU A 52 -23.76 -3.26 -12.44
N TRP A 53 -23.13 -2.19 -12.96
CA TRP A 53 -22.65 -2.15 -14.34
C TRP A 53 -21.49 -3.13 -14.56
N ILE A 54 -20.51 -3.19 -13.66
CA ILE A 54 -19.40 -4.16 -13.68
C ILE A 54 -19.96 -5.59 -13.69
N LEU A 55 -20.91 -5.89 -12.77
CA LEU A 55 -21.56 -7.18 -12.69
C LEU A 55 -22.25 -7.55 -14.01
N ALA A 56 -22.98 -6.58 -14.62
CA ALA A 56 -23.65 -6.80 -15.90
C ALA A 56 -22.65 -7.11 -17.02
N ARG A 57 -21.51 -6.40 -17.07
CA ARG A 57 -20.47 -6.64 -18.09
C ARG A 57 -19.84 -8.04 -17.96
N VAL A 58 -19.39 -8.41 -16.76
CA VAL A 58 -18.75 -9.72 -16.56
C VAL A 58 -19.72 -10.87 -16.82
N LYS A 59 -21.01 -10.72 -16.49
CA LYS A 59 -22.07 -11.70 -16.83
C LYS A 59 -22.34 -11.77 -18.35
N GLU A 60 -22.35 -10.65 -19.04
CA GLU A 60 -22.51 -10.60 -20.50
C GLU A 60 -21.39 -11.37 -21.21
N TRP A 61 -20.18 -11.32 -20.66
CA TRP A 61 -19.05 -12.13 -21.18
C TRP A 61 -19.15 -13.61 -20.85
N GLY A 62 -20.10 -13.99 -20.00
CA GLY A 62 -20.37 -15.40 -19.63
C GLY A 62 -19.65 -15.89 -18.39
N LEU A 63 -19.17 -14.99 -17.56
CA LEU A 63 -18.58 -15.33 -16.27
C LEU A 63 -19.66 -15.50 -15.19
N ASP A 64 -19.45 -16.44 -14.27
CA ASP A 64 -20.26 -16.59 -13.07
C ASP A 64 -19.88 -15.49 -12.07
N ALA A 65 -20.80 -14.58 -11.79
CA ALA A 65 -20.52 -13.41 -10.97
C ALA A 65 -21.68 -13.00 -10.08
N LYS A 66 -21.35 -12.42 -8.91
CA LYS A 66 -22.31 -11.87 -7.97
C LYS A 66 -21.75 -10.63 -7.29
N ILE A 67 -22.61 -9.82 -6.70
CA ILE A 67 -22.22 -8.81 -5.71
C ILE A 67 -22.31 -9.45 -4.32
N GLU A 68 -21.28 -9.28 -3.52
CA GLU A 68 -21.26 -9.57 -2.10
C GLU A 68 -21.31 -8.22 -1.33
N ASN A 69 -22.19 -8.15 -0.34
CA ASN A 69 -22.48 -6.90 0.36
C ASN A 69 -22.05 -6.97 1.81
N TYR A 70 -21.48 -5.88 2.29
CA TYR A 70 -21.15 -5.67 3.70
C TYR A 70 -21.72 -4.32 4.17
N ASP A 71 -22.03 -4.21 5.44
CA ASP A 71 -22.49 -2.96 6.04
C ASP A 71 -21.37 -2.39 6.92
N VAL A 72 -20.68 -1.36 6.44
CA VAL A 72 -19.48 -0.81 7.07
C VAL A 72 -19.70 0.57 7.66
N LEU A 73 -19.01 0.89 8.75
CA LEU A 73 -19.01 2.25 9.31
C LEU A 73 -18.31 3.20 8.35
N PHE A 74 -19.05 4.19 7.83
CA PHE A 74 -18.47 5.24 7.01
C PHE A 74 -18.94 6.62 7.47
N PRO A 75 -18.12 7.35 8.25
CA PRO A 75 -18.46 8.70 8.70
C PRO A 75 -18.35 9.70 7.55
N THR A 76 -19.47 10.35 7.23
CA THR A 76 -19.53 11.43 6.24
C THR A 76 -19.57 12.79 6.94
N PRO A 77 -18.98 13.86 6.34
CA PRO A 77 -18.88 15.16 7.00
C PRO A 77 -20.25 15.84 7.16
N LYS A 78 -20.52 16.35 8.38
CA LYS A 78 -21.74 17.09 8.71
C LYS A 78 -21.45 18.57 8.85
N GLU A 79 -20.38 18.96 9.54
CA GLU A 79 -19.96 20.35 9.74
C GLU A 79 -18.44 20.45 9.67
N ARG A 80 -17.95 21.50 9.02
CA ARG A 80 -16.53 21.82 8.94
C ARG A 80 -16.36 23.32 9.03
N ALA A 81 -15.53 23.80 9.96
CA ALA A 81 -15.12 25.19 10.03
C ALA A 81 -13.67 25.28 10.51
N LEU A 82 -12.94 26.20 9.91
CA LEU A 82 -11.57 26.52 10.27
C LEU A 82 -11.37 28.03 10.21
N GLU A 83 -10.99 28.62 11.32
CA GLU A 83 -10.80 30.06 11.43
C GLU A 83 -9.47 30.39 12.12
N LEU A 84 -8.70 31.29 11.55
CA LEU A 84 -7.66 32.01 12.27
C LEU A 84 -8.38 33.12 13.09
N VAL A 85 -8.35 33.01 14.40
CA VAL A 85 -9.06 33.95 15.29
C VAL A 85 -8.14 35.05 15.84
N ALA A 86 -6.83 34.85 15.77
CA ALA A 86 -5.80 35.83 16.14
C ALA A 86 -4.50 35.53 15.37
N PRO A 87 -3.64 36.53 15.08
CA PRO A 87 -3.76 37.97 15.36
C PRO A 87 -4.73 38.70 14.42
N THR A 88 -5.00 38.16 13.28
CA THR A 88 -5.95 38.67 12.28
C THR A 88 -7.03 37.60 12.04
N ARG A 89 -8.23 38.03 11.69
CA ARG A 89 -9.28 37.07 11.35
C ARG A 89 -9.18 36.60 9.89
N PHE A 90 -9.24 35.28 9.70
CA PHE A 90 -9.34 34.64 8.38
C PHE A 90 -10.20 33.38 8.53
N ALA A 91 -11.18 33.19 7.66
CA ALA A 91 -11.92 31.94 7.56
C ALA A 91 -11.45 31.17 6.33
N ALA A 92 -11.10 29.91 6.52
CA ALA A 92 -10.72 29.00 5.42
C ALA A 92 -11.93 28.75 4.50
N LYS A 93 -11.69 28.63 3.21
CA LYS A 93 -12.74 28.38 2.22
C LYS A 93 -13.24 26.94 2.29
N LEU A 94 -12.33 25.99 2.45
CA LEU A 94 -12.60 24.55 2.48
C LEU A 94 -13.33 24.03 1.24
N GLU A 95 -13.12 24.66 0.09
CA GLU A 95 -13.79 24.37 -1.19
C GLU A 95 -12.75 24.27 -2.30
N GLU A 96 -13.00 23.36 -3.22
CA GLU A 96 -12.25 23.21 -4.47
C GLU A 96 -13.08 23.81 -5.60
N PRO A 97 -12.58 24.82 -6.34
CA PRO A 97 -13.34 25.46 -7.38
C PRO A 97 -13.45 24.60 -8.65
N THR A 98 -14.56 24.79 -9.38
CA THR A 98 -14.70 24.27 -10.73
C THR A 98 -13.63 24.79 -11.66
N VAL A 99 -13.06 23.91 -12.49
CA VAL A 99 -12.07 24.24 -13.51
C VAL A 99 -12.73 24.35 -14.89
N ALA A 100 -12.44 25.44 -15.60
CA ALA A 100 -12.97 25.65 -16.94
C ALA A 100 -12.48 24.56 -17.91
N GLY A 101 -13.41 23.92 -18.61
CA GLY A 101 -13.11 22.83 -19.55
C GLY A 101 -13.13 21.43 -18.93
N ASP A 102 -13.33 21.33 -17.61
CA ASP A 102 -13.53 20.10 -16.89
C ASP A 102 -14.95 20.07 -16.30
N ALA A 103 -15.82 19.28 -16.92
CA ALA A 103 -17.23 19.21 -16.53
C ALA A 103 -17.44 18.48 -15.20
N THR A 104 -16.56 17.52 -14.86
CA THR A 104 -16.69 16.71 -13.65
C THR A 104 -16.34 17.50 -12.39
N SER A 105 -15.43 18.47 -12.46
CA SER A 105 -15.12 19.36 -11.35
C SER A 105 -16.30 20.24 -10.88
N SER A 106 -17.41 20.28 -11.64
CA SER A 106 -18.62 21.03 -11.27
C SER A 106 -19.70 20.21 -10.53
N GLN A 107 -19.46 18.92 -10.26
CA GLN A 107 -20.45 18.00 -9.69
C GLN A 107 -20.57 18.12 -8.17
N HIS A 108 -20.59 19.35 -7.64
CA HIS A 108 -20.54 19.63 -6.19
C HIS A 108 -21.68 19.01 -5.37
N ASP A 109 -22.84 18.76 -5.98
CA ASP A 109 -23.98 18.15 -5.30
C ASP A 109 -23.80 16.67 -4.98
N GLU A 110 -22.86 16.00 -5.65
CA GLU A 110 -22.54 14.56 -5.49
C GLU A 110 -21.18 14.33 -4.83
N GLN A 111 -20.30 15.30 -4.87
CA GLN A 111 -18.99 15.23 -4.25
C GLN A 111 -19.11 15.34 -2.73
N LEU A 112 -18.47 14.43 -1.99
CA LEU A 112 -18.22 14.69 -0.58
C LEU A 112 -17.29 15.90 -0.45
N PRO A 113 -17.54 16.81 0.49
CA PRO A 113 -16.67 17.94 0.73
C PRO A 113 -15.28 17.47 1.22
N THR A 114 -14.31 18.39 1.23
CA THR A 114 -12.94 18.09 1.69
C THR A 114 -12.92 17.74 3.17
N TYR A 115 -12.51 16.53 3.54
CA TYR A 115 -12.45 16.06 4.92
C TYR A 115 -11.50 14.87 5.07
N ASN A 116 -11.23 14.46 6.30
CA ASN A 116 -10.58 13.21 6.61
C ASN A 116 -11.58 12.26 7.28
N ALA A 117 -11.87 11.13 6.64
CA ALA A 117 -12.72 10.09 7.22
C ALA A 117 -12.07 9.49 8.47
N TYR A 118 -12.91 9.09 9.44
CA TYR A 118 -12.53 8.56 10.76
C TYR A 118 -11.78 9.55 11.67
N SER A 119 -11.79 10.84 11.34
CA SER A 119 -11.56 11.87 12.33
C SER A 119 -12.71 11.87 13.36
N ILE A 120 -12.42 12.06 14.63
CA ILE A 120 -13.47 12.27 15.61
C ILE A 120 -14.11 13.65 15.50
N ASP A 121 -15.33 13.80 16.01
CA ASP A 121 -15.97 15.09 16.19
C ASP A 121 -15.15 15.98 17.15
N GLY A 122 -15.10 17.28 16.89
CA GLY A 122 -14.43 18.20 17.78
C GLY A 122 -14.72 19.67 17.48
N ASP A 123 -14.65 20.49 18.53
CA ASP A 123 -14.80 21.94 18.49
C ASP A 123 -13.73 22.53 19.43
N VAL A 124 -12.59 22.91 18.89
CA VAL A 124 -11.39 23.25 19.65
C VAL A 124 -10.77 24.54 19.19
N THR A 125 -10.18 25.30 20.13
CA THR A 125 -9.43 26.53 19.84
C THR A 125 -8.09 26.49 20.55
N GLY A 126 -7.00 26.62 19.82
CA GLY A 126 -5.65 26.57 20.37
C GLY A 126 -4.62 27.40 19.62
N PRO A 127 -3.42 27.59 20.21
CA PRO A 127 -2.28 28.11 19.45
C PRO A 127 -1.93 27.16 18.30
N LEU A 128 -1.37 27.71 17.21
CA LEU A 128 -0.94 26.93 16.05
C LEU A 128 0.54 26.59 16.15
N VAL A 129 0.91 25.34 15.90
CA VAL A 129 2.29 24.84 15.84
C VAL A 129 2.50 24.08 14.53
N TYR A 130 3.55 24.44 13.79
CA TYR A 130 3.97 23.74 12.59
C TYR A 130 4.89 22.57 12.94
N VAL A 131 4.53 21.38 12.47
CA VAL A 131 5.17 20.13 12.85
C VAL A 131 5.77 19.37 11.65
N ASN A 132 6.14 20.08 10.58
CA ASN A 132 6.69 19.46 9.36
C ASN A 132 5.78 18.36 8.81
N PHE A 133 6.24 17.11 8.75
CA PHE A 133 5.43 15.96 8.33
C PHE A 133 4.66 15.30 9.49
N GLY A 134 4.91 15.71 10.74
CA GLY A 134 4.23 15.17 11.91
C GLY A 134 4.58 13.71 12.24
N VAL A 135 5.79 13.28 11.90
CA VAL A 135 6.36 11.97 12.26
C VAL A 135 7.10 12.04 13.60
N PRO A 136 7.39 10.94 14.30
CA PRO A 136 8.04 10.96 15.62
C PRO A 136 9.31 11.82 15.69
N GLU A 137 10.16 11.74 14.66
CA GLU A 137 11.42 12.49 14.59
C GLU A 137 11.21 14.01 14.54
N ASP A 138 10.08 14.46 13.99
CA ASP A 138 9.72 15.89 13.98
C ASP A 138 9.38 16.38 15.39
N TYR A 139 8.74 15.55 16.22
CA TYR A 139 8.45 15.90 17.61
C TYR A 139 9.70 15.89 18.48
N GLU A 140 10.64 14.96 18.27
CA GLU A 140 11.96 15.02 18.90
C GLU A 140 12.69 16.32 18.55
N GLN A 141 12.61 16.76 17.30
CA GLN A 141 13.19 18.04 16.87
C GLN A 141 12.48 19.23 17.50
N LEU A 142 11.15 19.19 17.67
CA LEU A 142 10.39 20.24 18.40
C LEU A 142 10.83 20.36 19.85
N GLU A 143 11.04 19.25 20.53
CA GLU A 143 11.57 19.24 21.91
C GLU A 143 12.93 19.92 21.97
N ARG A 144 13.83 19.62 21.04
CA ARG A 144 15.14 20.28 20.93
C ARG A 144 15.03 21.78 20.64
N LEU A 145 13.99 22.19 19.89
CA LEU A 145 13.68 23.61 19.66
C LEU A 145 13.03 24.29 20.87
N GLY A 146 12.70 23.52 21.91
CA GLY A 146 11.99 24.01 23.10
C GLY A 146 10.52 24.34 22.83
N VAL A 147 9.90 23.71 21.86
CA VAL A 147 8.51 23.94 21.44
C VAL A 147 7.66 22.75 21.85
N SER A 148 6.58 23.02 22.58
CA SER A 148 5.59 22.01 22.98
C SER A 148 4.32 22.18 22.16
N VAL A 149 3.70 21.04 21.76
CA VAL A 149 2.40 21.01 21.08
C VAL A 149 1.24 20.76 22.05
N LYS A 150 1.51 20.60 23.34
CA LYS A 150 0.47 20.34 24.35
C LYS A 150 -0.56 21.46 24.39
N GLY A 151 -1.84 21.10 24.13
CA GLY A 151 -2.93 22.06 24.05
C GLY A 151 -2.94 22.94 22.79
N ALA A 152 -2.09 22.61 21.80
CA ALA A 152 -2.05 23.29 20.51
C ALA A 152 -2.84 22.53 19.44
N ILE A 153 -3.21 23.25 18.37
CA ILE A 153 -3.59 22.64 17.10
C ILE A 153 -2.30 22.58 16.27
N VAL A 154 -1.99 21.39 15.73
CA VAL A 154 -0.82 21.23 14.87
C VAL A 154 -1.21 21.38 13.41
N ILE A 155 -0.27 21.88 12.59
CA ILE A 155 -0.37 21.85 11.12
C ILE A 155 0.80 21.10 10.55
N ALA A 156 0.50 20.03 9.78
CA ALA A 156 1.46 19.11 9.15
C ALA A 156 1.34 19.14 7.64
N ARG A 157 2.45 18.86 6.93
CA ARG A 157 2.45 18.59 5.49
C ARG A 157 2.07 17.13 5.21
N TYR A 158 1.43 16.86 4.07
CA TYR A 158 1.38 15.52 3.49
C TYR A 158 2.80 15.06 3.11
N GLY A 159 3.01 13.75 3.12
CA GLY A 159 4.30 13.14 2.81
C GLY A 159 4.96 12.48 4.02
N SER A 160 6.05 11.77 3.79
CA SER A 160 6.89 11.03 4.75
C SER A 160 6.20 9.85 5.47
N SER A 161 4.91 9.89 5.69
CA SER A 161 4.13 8.83 6.34
C SER A 161 2.68 8.79 5.84
N TRP A 162 1.98 7.71 6.16
CA TRP A 162 0.52 7.66 6.10
C TRP A 162 -0.11 8.84 6.83
N ARG A 163 -1.19 9.38 6.27
CA ARG A 163 -1.80 10.61 6.83
C ARG A 163 -2.36 10.42 8.24
N GLY A 164 -2.81 9.22 8.60
CA GLY A 164 -3.30 8.89 9.96
C GLY A 164 -2.23 8.90 11.04
N ILE A 165 -0.94 8.78 10.68
CA ILE A 165 0.18 8.90 11.63
C ILE A 165 0.28 10.33 12.20
N LYS A 166 -0.04 11.33 11.41
CA LYS A 166 0.07 12.75 11.82
C LYS A 166 -0.81 13.08 13.03
N PRO A 167 -2.13 12.81 13.02
CA PRO A 167 -2.96 13.01 14.21
C PRO A 167 -2.65 12.04 15.34
N LYS A 168 -2.21 10.81 15.06
CA LYS A 168 -1.79 9.83 16.06
C LYS A 168 -0.64 10.38 16.91
N VAL A 169 0.47 10.72 16.28
CA VAL A 169 1.66 11.26 16.98
C VAL A 169 1.36 12.60 17.64
N ALA A 170 0.57 13.48 16.98
CA ALA A 170 0.13 14.74 17.56
C ALA A 170 -0.63 14.53 18.89
N ALA A 171 -1.57 13.58 18.90
CA ALA A 171 -2.35 13.26 20.11
C ALA A 171 -1.48 12.68 21.23
N GLU A 172 -0.51 11.80 20.89
CA GLU A 172 0.47 11.24 21.82
C GLU A 172 1.28 12.35 22.54
N HIS A 173 1.58 13.47 21.84
CA HIS A 173 2.26 14.65 22.38
C HIS A 173 1.31 15.69 22.98
N GLY A 174 0.01 15.40 23.06
CA GLY A 174 -0.99 16.23 23.75
C GLY A 174 -1.54 17.39 22.93
N ALA A 175 -1.42 17.36 21.60
CA ALA A 175 -2.16 18.27 20.72
C ALA A 175 -3.68 18.05 20.84
N ILE A 176 -4.47 19.07 20.52
CA ILE A 176 -5.94 19.06 20.62
C ILE A 176 -6.64 19.08 19.27
N GLY A 177 -5.90 19.18 18.16
CA GLY A 177 -6.39 19.14 16.78
C GLY A 177 -5.24 19.06 15.81
N CYS A 178 -5.52 18.58 14.59
CA CYS A 178 -4.54 18.41 13.52
C CYS A 178 -5.09 18.94 12.19
N LEU A 179 -4.32 19.80 11.54
CA LEU A 179 -4.54 20.22 10.16
C LEU A 179 -3.49 19.56 9.27
N ILE A 180 -3.90 19.11 8.09
CA ILE A 180 -2.98 18.50 7.13
C ILE A 180 -3.12 19.23 5.79
N TYR A 181 -2.01 19.60 5.14
CA TYR A 181 -2.05 20.28 3.84
C TYR A 181 -0.97 19.72 2.89
N SER A 182 -1.24 19.78 1.60
CA SER A 182 -0.23 19.56 0.56
C SER A 182 0.57 20.83 0.36
N ASP A 183 1.88 20.80 0.62
CA ASP A 183 2.73 21.96 0.29
C ASP A 183 3.03 21.92 -1.22
N PRO A 184 3.05 23.07 -1.92
CA PRO A 184 3.37 23.11 -3.34
C PRO A 184 4.76 22.58 -3.69
N HIS A 185 5.63 22.36 -2.70
CA HIS A 185 6.93 21.69 -2.88
C HIS A 185 6.78 20.22 -3.32
N GLU A 186 5.79 19.55 -2.77
CA GLU A 186 5.57 18.12 -3.02
C GLU A 186 4.76 17.87 -4.29
N ASP A 187 3.63 18.59 -4.49
CA ASP A 187 2.66 18.26 -5.53
C ASP A 187 2.02 19.47 -6.26
N GLY A 188 2.51 20.70 -6.02
CA GLY A 188 1.99 21.94 -6.62
C GLY A 188 3.00 22.65 -7.55
N TYR A 189 2.83 23.96 -7.68
CA TYR A 189 3.53 24.81 -8.67
C TYR A 189 5.06 24.75 -8.62
N PHE A 190 5.65 24.28 -7.54
CA PHE A 190 7.11 24.11 -7.46
C PHE A 190 7.60 22.98 -8.37
N ARG A 191 6.75 21.98 -8.63
CA ARG A 191 7.02 20.84 -9.50
C ARG A 191 6.77 21.17 -10.98
N GLY A 192 5.82 22.05 -11.27
CA GLY A 192 5.43 22.42 -12.63
C GLY A 192 4.14 23.24 -12.66
N LEU A 193 3.49 23.27 -13.81
CA LEU A 193 2.24 23.99 -13.97
C LEU A 193 1.08 23.30 -13.26
N ASP A 194 0.24 24.08 -12.60
CA ASP A 194 -0.98 23.59 -11.95
C ASP A 194 -2.05 23.23 -13.00
N PHE A 195 -2.91 22.27 -12.63
CA PHE A 195 -4.09 21.92 -13.42
C PHE A 195 -5.06 23.12 -13.56
N PRO A 196 -5.60 23.41 -14.77
CA PRO A 196 -5.60 22.58 -15.99
C PRO A 196 -4.45 22.87 -16.98
N ALA A 197 -3.52 23.78 -16.67
CA ALA A 197 -2.39 24.11 -17.55
C ALA A 197 -1.31 23.02 -17.53
N GLY A 198 -1.14 22.37 -16.40
CA GLY A 198 -0.23 21.24 -16.15
C GLY A 198 -0.84 20.23 -15.19
N PRO A 199 -0.07 19.21 -14.78
CA PRO A 199 -0.61 18.09 -14.02
C PRO A 199 -0.65 18.31 -12.50
N PHE A 200 -0.10 19.41 -11.98
CA PHE A 200 0.09 19.57 -10.54
C PHE A 200 -1.11 20.21 -9.84
N ARG A 201 -1.16 20.07 -8.51
CA ARG A 201 -2.26 20.49 -7.66
C ARG A 201 -2.49 21.99 -7.71
N PRO A 202 -3.70 22.44 -8.06
CA PRO A 202 -4.08 23.85 -7.94
C PRO A 202 -4.07 24.31 -6.46
N LYS A 203 -3.91 25.60 -6.26
CA LYS A 203 -3.79 26.18 -4.91
C LYS A 203 -4.94 25.87 -3.95
N ASP A 204 -6.14 25.67 -4.48
CA ASP A 204 -7.34 25.36 -3.72
C ASP A 204 -7.65 23.85 -3.68
N GLY A 205 -6.83 23.01 -4.35
CA GLY A 205 -6.97 21.55 -4.35
C GLY A 205 -6.63 20.92 -3.00
N VAL A 206 -7.42 19.94 -2.57
CA VAL A 206 -7.30 19.32 -1.26
C VAL A 206 -7.19 17.79 -1.41
N GLN A 207 -6.23 17.18 -0.73
CA GLN A 207 -6.17 15.74 -0.60
C GLN A 207 -7.14 15.29 0.51
N ARG A 208 -8.25 14.64 0.14
CA ARG A 208 -9.12 13.90 1.06
C ARG A 208 -8.38 12.68 1.59
N GLY A 209 -9.05 11.87 2.37
CA GLY A 209 -8.55 10.56 2.75
C GLY A 209 -8.88 10.15 4.17
N SER A 210 -8.80 8.87 4.43
CA SER A 210 -8.92 8.29 5.76
C SER A 210 -7.74 8.68 6.65
N VAL A 211 -8.01 8.95 7.91
CA VAL A 211 -7.00 9.08 8.99
C VAL A 211 -7.14 7.98 10.03
N MET A 212 -7.84 6.92 9.67
CA MET A 212 -7.93 5.72 10.49
C MET A 212 -6.55 5.18 10.85
N ASP A 213 -6.34 4.72 12.06
CA ASP A 213 -5.08 4.09 12.48
C ASP A 213 -4.98 2.65 11.92
N MET A 214 -4.97 2.55 10.59
CA MET A 214 -4.88 1.26 9.88
C MET A 214 -3.68 0.40 10.28
N PRO A 215 -2.52 0.95 10.74
CA PRO A 215 -1.47 0.11 11.31
C PRO A 215 -1.89 -0.76 12.51
N ILE A 216 -3.03 -0.50 13.15
CA ILE A 216 -3.62 -1.38 14.17
C ILE A 216 -4.43 -2.49 13.51
N TYR A 217 -5.37 -2.14 12.65
CA TYR A 217 -6.10 -3.00 11.72
C TYR A 217 -6.82 -2.16 10.65
N PRO A 218 -6.94 -2.64 9.39
CA PRO A 218 -7.80 -2.07 8.36
C PRO A 218 -9.21 -2.68 8.43
N GLY A 219 -10.05 -2.39 7.46
CA GLY A 219 -11.44 -2.89 7.39
C GLY A 219 -12.40 -2.09 8.27
N ASP A 220 -13.61 -2.59 8.43
CA ASP A 220 -14.63 -1.93 9.23
C ASP A 220 -14.19 -1.76 10.69
N PRO A 221 -14.11 -0.53 11.20
CA PRO A 221 -13.69 -0.30 12.58
C PRO A 221 -14.53 -1.00 13.64
N LEU A 222 -15.76 -1.40 13.30
CA LEU A 222 -16.69 -2.04 14.24
C LEU A 222 -16.58 -3.57 14.27
N THR A 223 -15.94 -4.20 13.28
CA THR A 223 -15.89 -5.66 13.10
C THR A 223 -14.49 -6.24 12.91
N PRO A 224 -13.45 -5.79 13.66
CA PRO A 224 -12.08 -6.25 13.41
C PRO A 224 -11.96 -7.78 13.52
N GLY A 225 -11.43 -8.41 12.46
CA GLY A 225 -11.19 -9.86 12.38
C GLY A 225 -12.40 -10.71 12.03
N ILE A 226 -13.53 -10.09 11.68
CA ILE A 226 -14.75 -10.78 11.20
C ILE A 226 -15.44 -9.93 10.14
N GLY A 227 -15.93 -10.53 9.06
CA GLY A 227 -16.62 -9.77 8.02
C GLY A 227 -17.86 -9.03 8.53
N ALA A 228 -18.07 -7.79 8.09
CA ALA A 228 -19.19 -6.90 8.43
C ALA A 228 -20.52 -7.34 7.79
N THR A 229 -20.85 -8.62 7.89
CA THR A 229 -22.09 -9.22 7.37
C THR A 229 -23.30 -8.75 8.16
N PRO A 230 -24.53 -8.85 7.61
CA PRO A 230 -25.76 -8.63 8.39
C PRO A 230 -25.81 -9.55 9.61
N GLY A 231 -25.83 -8.96 10.81
CA GLY A 231 -25.85 -9.70 12.08
C GLY A 231 -24.47 -9.97 12.68
N ALA A 232 -23.38 -9.52 12.09
CA ALA A 232 -22.05 -9.54 12.70
C ALA A 232 -22.05 -8.80 14.05
N LYS A 233 -21.29 -9.33 15.01
CA LYS A 233 -21.11 -8.67 16.31
C LYS A 233 -20.23 -7.43 16.13
N ARG A 234 -20.78 -6.26 16.43
CA ARG A 234 -20.09 -4.97 16.29
C ARG A 234 -19.60 -4.44 17.62
N LEU A 235 -18.45 -3.79 17.60
CA LEU A 235 -17.96 -2.98 18.72
C LEU A 235 -18.86 -1.75 18.91
N ALA A 236 -18.96 -1.26 20.15
CA ALA A 236 -19.45 0.10 20.36
C ALA A 236 -18.39 1.10 19.85
N LEU A 237 -18.83 2.25 19.34
CA LEU A 237 -17.92 3.27 18.79
C LEU A 237 -16.82 3.69 19.79
N SER A 238 -17.13 3.68 21.10
CA SER A 238 -16.16 3.98 22.17
C SER A 238 -15.09 2.89 22.39
N GLU A 239 -15.29 1.70 21.83
CA GLU A 239 -14.35 0.56 21.93
C GLU A 239 -13.42 0.50 20.72
N VAL A 240 -13.70 1.26 19.64
CA VAL A 240 -12.91 1.29 18.42
C VAL A 240 -11.55 1.89 18.69
N GLN A 241 -10.49 1.17 18.30
CA GLN A 241 -9.11 1.59 18.53
C GLN A 241 -8.55 2.46 17.39
N THR A 242 -9.06 2.31 16.18
CA THR A 242 -8.54 2.90 14.96
C THR A 242 -9.02 4.33 14.68
N LEU A 243 -10.00 4.85 15.44
CA LEU A 243 -10.42 6.24 15.33
C LEU A 243 -9.35 7.18 15.91
N THR A 244 -9.20 8.38 15.32
CA THR A 244 -8.30 9.41 15.84
C THR A 244 -8.68 9.81 17.27
N LYS A 245 -7.73 10.40 18.01
CA LYS A 245 -7.98 10.89 19.39
C LYS A 245 -8.20 12.38 19.43
N ILE A 246 -8.02 13.07 18.32
CA ILE A 246 -8.19 14.51 18.13
C ILE A 246 -8.88 14.78 16.78
N PRO A 247 -9.64 15.89 16.61
CA PRO A 247 -10.23 16.26 15.35
C PRO A 247 -9.17 16.60 14.30
N VAL A 248 -9.43 16.18 13.04
CA VAL A 248 -8.51 16.32 11.91
C VAL A 248 -9.24 16.95 10.72
N LEU A 249 -8.57 17.86 10.01
CA LEU A 249 -9.10 18.46 8.79
C LEU A 249 -8.00 18.64 7.73
N PRO A 250 -8.20 18.16 6.50
CA PRO A 250 -7.32 18.48 5.38
C PRO A 250 -7.69 19.84 4.81
N ILE A 251 -6.69 20.61 4.42
CA ILE A 251 -6.87 21.92 3.82
C ILE A 251 -5.99 22.15 2.60
N SER A 252 -6.40 23.05 1.74
CA SER A 252 -5.60 23.48 0.60
C SER A 252 -4.38 24.30 1.06
N TYR A 253 -3.36 24.41 0.19
CA TYR A 253 -2.25 25.30 0.52
C TYR A 253 -2.64 26.79 0.42
N ALA A 254 -3.73 27.12 -0.28
CA ALA A 254 -4.30 28.48 -0.24
C ALA A 254 -4.89 28.82 1.12
N ASP A 255 -5.54 27.87 1.80
CA ASP A 255 -6.05 28.03 3.16
C ASP A 255 -4.93 27.92 4.21
N ALA A 256 -3.91 27.09 3.98
CA ALA A 256 -2.78 26.93 4.89
C ALA A 256 -1.87 28.17 4.93
N GLN A 257 -1.66 28.84 3.79
CA GLN A 257 -0.74 29.97 3.69
C GLN A 257 -1.04 31.11 4.66
N PRO A 258 -2.28 31.63 4.81
CA PRO A 258 -2.59 32.66 5.80
C PRO A 258 -2.35 32.23 7.25
N LEU A 259 -2.61 30.96 7.57
CA LEU A 259 -2.37 30.38 8.90
C LEU A 259 -0.88 30.34 9.21
N LEU A 260 -0.07 29.80 8.30
CA LEU A 260 1.38 29.71 8.44
C LEU A 260 2.05 31.10 8.43
N ALA A 261 1.57 32.04 7.61
CA ALA A 261 2.07 33.42 7.57
C ALA A 261 1.81 34.19 8.87
N ALA A 262 0.75 33.87 9.60
CA ALA A 262 0.41 34.47 10.88
C ALA A 262 1.27 33.96 12.05
N MET A 263 2.02 32.90 11.85
CA MET A 263 2.87 32.29 12.87
C MET A 263 4.10 33.17 13.17
N SER A 264 4.59 33.06 14.37
CA SER A 264 5.82 33.74 14.81
C SER A 264 6.74 32.76 15.54
N GLY A 265 7.72 33.26 16.26
CA GLY A 265 8.71 32.40 16.92
C GLY A 265 9.87 32.02 15.99
N ARG A 266 10.48 30.88 16.27
CA ARG A 266 11.65 30.41 15.54
C ARG A 266 11.35 30.15 14.07
N VAL A 267 12.32 30.45 13.20
CA VAL A 267 12.29 30.01 11.80
C VAL A 267 12.44 28.49 11.77
N ALA A 268 11.61 27.84 10.97
CA ALA A 268 11.67 26.38 10.81
C ALA A 268 13.04 25.93 10.26
N PRO A 269 13.55 24.77 10.71
CA PRO A 269 14.75 24.17 10.13
C PRO A 269 14.69 24.11 8.59
N GLU A 270 15.82 24.19 7.93
CA GLU A 270 15.86 24.22 6.46
C GLU A 270 15.11 23.05 5.81
N PRO A 271 15.26 21.79 6.25
CA PRO A 271 14.53 20.67 5.67
C PRO A 271 13.01 20.71 5.89
N TRP A 272 12.54 21.54 6.82
CA TRP A 272 11.11 21.71 7.12
C TRP A 272 10.42 22.75 6.24
N ARG A 273 11.19 23.51 5.45
CA ARG A 273 10.64 24.59 4.64
C ARG A 273 10.08 24.04 3.35
N GLY A 274 8.84 24.39 3.05
CA GLY A 274 8.19 24.11 1.79
C GLY A 274 8.39 25.23 0.77
N SER A 275 7.49 25.35 -0.18
CA SER A 275 7.60 26.32 -1.28
C SER A 275 6.52 27.41 -1.28
N LEU A 276 5.79 27.60 -0.18
CA LEU A 276 4.93 28.76 -0.04
C LEU A 276 5.77 30.05 0.06
N PRO A 277 5.31 31.19 -0.48
CA PRO A 277 6.05 32.47 -0.45
C PRO A 277 5.97 33.14 0.92
N ILE A 278 6.39 32.43 1.97
CA ILE A 278 6.37 32.85 3.37
C ILE A 278 7.69 32.49 4.06
N THR A 279 7.92 33.05 5.24
CA THR A 279 8.91 32.50 6.15
C THR A 279 8.26 31.45 7.03
N TYR A 280 8.62 30.18 6.83
CA TYR A 280 8.13 29.10 7.69
C TYR A 280 8.65 29.27 9.11
N ARG A 281 7.73 29.24 10.08
CA ARG A 281 8.02 29.37 11.50
C ARG A 281 7.36 28.24 12.28
N VAL A 282 8.01 27.80 13.33
CA VAL A 282 7.52 26.65 14.12
C VAL A 282 6.37 27.05 15.04
N GLY A 283 6.33 28.30 15.53
CA GLY A 283 5.39 28.71 16.58
C GLY A 283 5.85 28.25 17.98
N PRO A 284 4.94 28.16 18.98
CA PRO A 284 3.69 28.91 18.94
C PRO A 284 3.96 30.44 19.00
N GLY A 285 3.07 31.20 18.41
CA GLY A 285 3.07 32.66 18.41
C GLY A 285 1.70 33.20 18.77
N PRO A 286 1.34 34.39 18.29
CA PRO A 286 0.01 34.95 18.50
C PRO A 286 -1.07 34.20 17.66
N ALA A 287 -0.67 33.36 16.70
CA ALA A 287 -1.60 32.64 15.85
C ALA A 287 -2.44 31.66 16.68
N ARG A 288 -3.75 31.87 16.67
CA ARG A 288 -4.73 30.98 17.30
C ARG A 288 -5.77 30.56 16.26
N VAL A 289 -6.09 29.29 16.25
CA VAL A 289 -6.99 28.68 15.29
C VAL A 289 -8.16 28.04 16.02
N HIS A 290 -9.37 28.22 15.48
CA HIS A 290 -10.57 27.50 15.83
C HIS A 290 -10.84 26.45 14.77
N LEU A 291 -10.92 25.19 15.17
CA LEU A 291 -11.24 24.03 14.33
C LEU A 291 -12.51 23.37 14.84
N LYS A 292 -13.52 23.23 13.96
CA LYS A 292 -14.74 22.50 14.24
C LYS A 292 -15.03 21.50 13.14
N VAL A 293 -15.19 20.24 13.50
CA VAL A 293 -15.62 19.15 12.61
C VAL A 293 -16.62 18.27 13.31
N SER A 294 -17.63 17.80 12.56
CA SER A 294 -18.55 16.78 13.04
C SER A 294 -19.01 15.89 11.88
N PHE A 295 -19.41 14.67 12.17
CA PHE A 295 -19.70 13.65 11.18
C PHE A 295 -21.05 12.97 11.44
N ASN A 296 -21.62 12.42 10.36
CA ASN A 296 -22.69 11.45 10.45
C ASN A 296 -22.02 10.07 10.59
N TRP A 297 -22.21 9.43 11.72
CA TRP A 297 -21.63 8.13 12.07
C TRP A 297 -22.56 6.99 11.67
N ASP A 298 -22.82 6.86 10.37
CA ASP A 298 -23.73 5.85 9.82
C ASP A 298 -22.95 4.68 9.24
N THR A 299 -23.55 3.51 9.22
CA THR A 299 -23.12 2.40 8.37
C THR A 299 -23.63 2.61 6.95
N LYS A 300 -22.82 2.19 5.97
CA LYS A 300 -23.16 2.23 4.54
C LYS A 300 -22.97 0.84 3.95
N PRO A 301 -23.82 0.45 2.99
CA PRO A 301 -23.57 -0.76 2.22
C PRO A 301 -22.41 -0.55 1.27
N LEU A 302 -21.56 -1.56 1.11
CA LEU A 302 -20.57 -1.66 0.05
C LEU A 302 -20.88 -2.88 -0.85
N TYR A 303 -20.29 -2.89 -2.06
CA TYR A 303 -20.70 -3.77 -3.15
C TYR A 303 -19.51 -4.40 -3.86
N ASP A 304 -18.90 -5.43 -3.27
CA ASP A 304 -17.82 -6.18 -3.91
C ASP A 304 -18.36 -7.03 -5.08
N VAL A 305 -17.81 -6.85 -6.28
CA VAL A 305 -18.18 -7.66 -7.42
C VAL A 305 -17.19 -8.81 -7.59
N ILE A 306 -17.67 -10.03 -7.40
CA ILE A 306 -16.85 -11.25 -7.44
C ILE A 306 -17.26 -12.09 -8.64
N ALA A 307 -16.31 -12.33 -9.57
CA ALA A 307 -16.51 -13.21 -10.72
C ALA A 307 -15.57 -14.41 -10.67
N ARG A 308 -16.03 -15.58 -11.14
CA ARG A 308 -15.27 -16.83 -11.07
C ARG A 308 -15.18 -17.53 -12.41
N ILE A 309 -14.01 -18.08 -12.71
CA ILE A 309 -13.73 -19.01 -13.80
C ILE A 309 -13.32 -20.33 -13.16
N PRO A 310 -14.16 -21.38 -13.18
CA PRO A 310 -13.86 -22.63 -12.52
C PRO A 310 -12.64 -23.33 -13.10
N GLY A 311 -11.77 -23.86 -12.25
CA GLY A 311 -10.64 -24.68 -12.64
C GLY A 311 -11.07 -26.07 -13.15
N SER A 312 -10.40 -26.55 -14.18
CA SER A 312 -10.73 -27.82 -14.82
C SER A 312 -10.12 -29.06 -14.13
N THR A 313 -9.01 -28.90 -13.42
CA THR A 313 -8.28 -30.02 -12.78
C THR A 313 -7.95 -29.78 -11.30
N SER A 314 -7.81 -28.53 -10.88
CA SER A 314 -7.53 -28.09 -9.50
C SER A 314 -8.49 -26.98 -9.09
N PRO A 315 -9.82 -27.23 -9.04
CA PRO A 315 -10.83 -26.19 -8.77
C PRO A 315 -10.73 -25.62 -7.35
N ASP A 316 -10.09 -26.31 -6.42
CA ASP A 316 -9.87 -25.88 -5.05
C ASP A 316 -8.55 -25.12 -4.84
N GLU A 317 -7.79 -24.86 -5.90
CA GLU A 317 -6.64 -23.96 -5.87
C GLU A 317 -7.04 -22.66 -6.60
N TRP A 318 -7.00 -21.51 -5.89
CA TRP A 318 -7.50 -20.26 -6.43
C TRP A 318 -6.37 -19.28 -6.74
N ILE A 319 -6.44 -18.67 -7.92
CA ILE A 319 -5.68 -17.49 -8.31
C ILE A 319 -6.64 -16.31 -8.26
N ILE A 320 -6.39 -15.40 -7.33
CA ILE A 320 -7.27 -14.25 -7.07
C ILE A 320 -6.64 -13.01 -7.68
N ARG A 321 -7.43 -12.21 -8.37
CA ARG A 321 -7.02 -10.98 -9.03
C ARG A 321 -7.97 -9.85 -8.63
N GLY A 322 -7.48 -8.79 -8.01
CA GLY A 322 -8.30 -7.69 -7.49
C GLY A 322 -7.84 -6.30 -7.91
N ASN A 323 -8.78 -5.37 -7.91
CA ASN A 323 -8.65 -3.92 -7.99
C ASN A 323 -9.90 -3.29 -7.41
N HIS A 324 -9.80 -2.15 -6.75
CA HIS A 324 -11.00 -1.49 -6.27
C HIS A 324 -11.68 -0.62 -7.34
N HIS A 325 -12.94 -0.22 -7.07
CA HIS A 325 -13.76 0.57 -7.99
C HIS A 325 -14.43 1.79 -7.34
N ASP A 326 -14.36 1.92 -6.02
CA ASP A 326 -14.75 3.13 -5.29
C ASP A 326 -13.69 4.21 -5.43
N ALA A 327 -14.04 5.46 -5.15
CA ALA A 327 -13.10 6.57 -5.20
C ALA A 327 -13.53 7.72 -4.27
N TRP A 328 -12.59 8.54 -3.79
CA TRP A 328 -12.95 9.75 -3.02
C TRP A 328 -13.84 10.70 -3.79
N VAL A 329 -13.66 10.79 -5.11
CA VAL A 329 -14.49 11.62 -6.00
C VAL A 329 -14.74 10.87 -7.31
N ASN A 330 -14.15 11.29 -8.44
CA ASN A 330 -14.30 10.64 -9.75
C ASN A 330 -13.23 9.56 -10.02
N GLY A 331 -12.09 9.63 -9.40
CA GLY A 331 -11.10 8.56 -9.32
C GLY A 331 -10.60 8.01 -10.65
N ALA A 332 -10.38 8.84 -11.65
CA ALA A 332 -9.96 8.35 -12.96
C ALA A 332 -8.56 7.73 -12.94
N GLN A 333 -7.65 8.31 -12.15
CA GLN A 333 -6.33 7.74 -11.91
C GLN A 333 -6.42 6.69 -10.80
N ASP A 334 -7.02 7.04 -9.68
CA ASP A 334 -7.12 6.24 -8.47
C ASP A 334 -8.61 5.95 -8.13
N PRO A 335 -9.11 4.71 -8.43
CA PRO A 335 -8.43 3.53 -8.97
C PRO A 335 -8.87 3.12 -10.37
N VAL A 336 -9.72 3.90 -11.04
CA VAL A 336 -10.39 3.47 -12.28
C VAL A 336 -9.40 3.05 -13.35
N SER A 337 -8.19 3.65 -13.38
CA SER A 337 -7.14 3.29 -14.34
C SER A 337 -6.69 1.83 -14.24
N GLY A 338 -6.66 1.26 -13.05
CA GLY A 338 -6.39 -0.16 -12.84
C GLY A 338 -7.65 -1.03 -12.98
N ALA A 339 -8.81 -0.54 -12.51
CA ALA A 339 -10.07 -1.27 -12.61
C ALA A 339 -10.47 -1.56 -14.07
N VAL A 340 -10.23 -0.62 -15.00
CA VAL A 340 -10.49 -0.85 -16.42
C VAL A 340 -9.55 -1.87 -17.05
N ALA A 341 -8.31 -1.96 -16.55
CA ALA A 341 -7.39 -3.01 -16.97
C ALA A 341 -7.90 -4.39 -16.53
N LEU A 342 -8.40 -4.53 -15.29
CA LEU A 342 -9.01 -5.77 -14.80
C LEU A 342 -10.29 -6.14 -15.58
N LEU A 343 -11.12 -5.17 -15.95
CA LEU A 343 -12.28 -5.42 -16.84
C LEU A 343 -11.84 -5.98 -18.19
N GLU A 344 -10.79 -5.42 -18.78
CA GLU A 344 -10.27 -5.87 -20.07
C GLU A 344 -9.59 -7.24 -19.97
N GLU A 345 -8.96 -7.54 -18.82
CA GLU A 345 -8.48 -8.88 -18.49
C GLU A 345 -9.65 -9.89 -18.44
N ALA A 346 -10.73 -9.56 -17.72
CA ALA A 346 -11.92 -10.41 -17.60
C ALA A 346 -12.54 -10.70 -18.97
N ARG A 347 -12.67 -9.68 -19.82
CA ARG A 347 -13.16 -9.82 -21.20
C ARG A 347 -12.25 -10.75 -22.02
N GLY A 348 -10.93 -10.53 -21.94
CA GLY A 348 -9.95 -11.33 -22.67
C GLY A 348 -9.96 -12.79 -22.26
N LEU A 349 -10.01 -13.10 -20.97
CA LEU A 349 -10.10 -14.46 -20.43
C LEU A 349 -11.41 -15.14 -20.88
N ALA A 350 -12.54 -14.43 -20.86
CA ALA A 350 -13.81 -14.94 -21.36
C ALA A 350 -13.75 -15.23 -22.86
N ASP A 351 -13.07 -14.40 -23.66
CA ASP A 351 -12.84 -14.66 -25.09
C ASP A 351 -12.02 -15.91 -25.33
N LEU A 352 -10.97 -16.16 -24.56
CA LEU A 352 -10.19 -17.39 -24.64
C LEU A 352 -11.02 -18.61 -24.26
N MET A 353 -11.88 -18.51 -23.25
CA MET A 353 -12.79 -19.60 -22.89
C MET A 353 -13.73 -19.97 -24.03
N ARG A 354 -14.24 -19.00 -24.78
CA ARG A 354 -15.04 -19.25 -26.00
C ARG A 354 -14.23 -19.95 -27.09
N GLN A 355 -12.92 -19.72 -27.15
CA GLN A 355 -12.00 -20.38 -28.08
C GLN A 355 -11.55 -21.77 -27.58
N GLY A 356 -11.98 -22.20 -26.38
CA GLY A 356 -11.69 -23.53 -25.86
C GLY A 356 -10.61 -23.59 -24.76
N TRP A 357 -10.01 -22.46 -24.36
CA TRP A 357 -9.12 -22.40 -23.19
C TRP A 357 -9.89 -22.73 -21.91
N ARG A 358 -9.27 -23.48 -21.03
CA ARG A 358 -9.82 -23.80 -19.70
C ARG A 358 -8.67 -23.78 -18.68
N PRO A 359 -8.71 -22.89 -17.66
CA PRO A 359 -7.68 -22.86 -16.64
C PRO A 359 -7.68 -24.16 -15.83
N LYS A 360 -6.52 -24.59 -15.35
CA LYS A 360 -6.43 -25.73 -14.44
C LYS A 360 -6.91 -25.37 -13.04
N ARG A 361 -6.57 -24.17 -12.55
CA ARG A 361 -6.99 -23.60 -11.26
C ARG A 361 -8.16 -22.64 -11.44
N THR A 362 -8.95 -22.48 -10.41
CA THR A 362 -10.01 -21.47 -10.39
C THR A 362 -9.40 -20.08 -10.37
N ILE A 363 -9.90 -19.20 -11.24
CA ILE A 363 -9.58 -17.77 -11.22
C ILE A 363 -10.74 -17.03 -10.57
N VAL A 364 -10.43 -16.16 -9.60
CA VAL A 364 -11.40 -15.29 -8.94
C VAL A 364 -11.02 -13.84 -9.26
N LEU A 365 -11.92 -13.14 -9.93
CA LEU A 365 -11.75 -11.73 -10.28
C LEU A 365 -12.58 -10.90 -9.31
N CYS A 366 -11.97 -9.96 -8.63
CA CYS A 366 -12.56 -9.17 -7.57
C CYS A 366 -12.48 -7.68 -7.90
N PHE A 367 -13.62 -7.01 -7.93
CA PHE A 367 -13.71 -5.56 -8.00
C PHE A 367 -14.20 -5.10 -6.63
N TRP A 368 -13.26 -4.59 -5.84
CA TRP A 368 -13.48 -4.22 -4.45
C TRP A 368 -14.14 -2.86 -4.32
N ASP A 369 -14.88 -2.68 -3.25
CA ASP A 369 -15.51 -1.42 -2.88
C ASP A 369 -14.99 -0.95 -1.51
N GLY A 370 -14.88 0.34 -1.29
CA GLY A 370 -14.47 0.91 -0.01
C GLY A 370 -13.00 0.74 0.34
N GLU A 371 -12.12 0.64 -0.64
CA GLU A 371 -10.67 0.66 -0.42
C GLU A 371 -10.25 1.96 0.22
N GLU A 372 -10.68 3.08 -0.35
CA GLU A 372 -10.29 4.44 -0.03
C GLU A 372 -10.56 4.83 1.43
N GLU A 373 -11.60 4.29 2.01
CA GLU A 373 -11.96 4.59 3.38
C GLU A 373 -11.13 3.79 4.39
N GLY A 374 -10.58 2.65 4.00
CA GLY A 374 -9.77 1.85 4.92
C GLY A 374 -9.62 0.40 4.54
N LEU A 375 -9.52 0.08 3.24
CA LEU A 375 -9.43 -1.27 2.69
C LEU A 375 -10.67 -2.11 3.09
N LEU A 376 -11.87 -1.51 3.03
CA LEU A 376 -13.05 -2.11 3.65
C LEU A 376 -13.45 -3.40 2.94
N GLY A 377 -13.84 -3.36 1.65
CA GLY A 377 -14.40 -4.50 0.94
C GLY A 377 -13.47 -5.71 0.91
N SER A 378 -12.23 -5.51 0.51
CA SER A 378 -11.25 -6.60 0.47
C SER A 378 -10.97 -7.21 1.84
N THR A 379 -10.96 -6.40 2.91
CA THR A 379 -10.75 -6.89 4.27
C THR A 379 -11.98 -7.66 4.76
N GLU A 380 -13.17 -7.09 4.63
CA GLU A 380 -14.42 -7.75 5.06
C GLU A 380 -14.65 -9.07 4.33
N TRP A 381 -14.39 -9.08 3.01
CA TRP A 381 -14.48 -10.31 2.23
C TRP A 381 -13.44 -11.35 2.65
N ALA A 382 -12.20 -10.92 2.90
CA ALA A 382 -11.14 -11.81 3.32
C ALA A 382 -11.40 -12.40 4.72
N GLU A 383 -11.94 -11.62 5.64
CA GLU A 383 -12.31 -12.07 6.99
C GLU A 383 -13.52 -13.00 6.97
N ASP A 384 -14.56 -12.70 6.19
CA ASP A 384 -15.75 -13.56 6.03
C ASP A 384 -15.39 -14.92 5.39
N HIS A 385 -14.50 -14.91 4.40
CA HIS A 385 -14.04 -16.10 3.70
C HIS A 385 -12.71 -16.67 4.23
N ALA A 386 -12.21 -16.24 5.38
CA ALA A 386 -10.88 -16.56 5.89
C ALA A 386 -10.54 -18.05 5.86
N ARG A 387 -11.46 -18.93 6.28
CA ARG A 387 -11.24 -20.37 6.24
C ARG A 387 -11.08 -20.90 4.82
N GLU A 388 -11.95 -20.48 3.92
CA GLU A 388 -11.90 -20.91 2.51
C GLU A 388 -10.62 -20.41 1.81
N LEU A 389 -10.23 -19.17 2.09
CA LEU A 389 -9.00 -18.59 1.54
C LEU A 389 -7.74 -19.27 2.06
N GLN A 390 -7.70 -19.60 3.35
CA GLN A 390 -6.59 -20.38 3.90
C GLN A 390 -6.48 -21.78 3.30
N GLU A 391 -7.58 -22.39 2.94
CA GLU A 391 -7.61 -23.72 2.30
C GLU A 391 -7.29 -23.66 0.81
N LYS A 392 -7.74 -22.63 0.08
CA LYS A 392 -7.77 -22.62 -1.39
C LYS A 392 -6.92 -21.53 -2.06
N ALA A 393 -6.73 -20.35 -1.46
CA ALA A 393 -6.03 -19.26 -2.13
C ALA A 393 -4.55 -19.59 -2.33
N ALA A 394 -4.08 -19.68 -3.56
CA ALA A 394 -2.68 -19.90 -3.87
C ALA A 394 -1.92 -18.57 -3.98
N VAL A 395 -2.45 -17.62 -4.76
CA VAL A 395 -1.84 -16.29 -4.99
C VAL A 395 -2.94 -15.25 -5.13
N TYR A 396 -2.70 -14.08 -4.58
CA TYR A 396 -3.45 -12.86 -4.85
C TYR A 396 -2.62 -11.89 -5.68
N ILE A 397 -3.19 -11.35 -6.76
CA ILE A 397 -2.58 -10.32 -7.60
C ILE A 397 -3.43 -9.07 -7.53
N ASN A 398 -2.84 -7.99 -7.04
CA ASN A 398 -3.45 -6.67 -6.93
C ASN A 398 -3.02 -5.75 -8.06
N SER A 399 -3.87 -4.82 -8.40
CA SER A 399 -3.52 -3.52 -8.96
C SER A 399 -4.41 -2.47 -8.33
N ASP A 400 -4.08 -1.22 -8.56
CA ASP A 400 -4.71 -0.04 -8.03
C ASP A 400 -4.65 1.03 -9.13
N GLY A 401 -4.24 2.28 -8.83
CA GLY A 401 -3.96 3.28 -9.85
C GLY A 401 -2.84 2.85 -10.82
N ASN A 402 -2.95 3.27 -12.08
CA ASN A 402 -2.00 2.95 -13.14
C ASN A 402 -1.73 4.18 -14.02
N ASP A 403 -0.48 4.41 -14.34
CA ASP A 403 -0.01 5.56 -15.11
C ASP A 403 1.03 5.19 -16.16
N ARG A 404 1.46 6.18 -16.93
CA ARG A 404 2.55 6.05 -17.88
C ARG A 404 3.90 5.86 -17.18
N GLY A 405 4.69 4.88 -17.62
CA GLY A 405 6.08 4.73 -17.17
C GLY A 405 6.58 3.30 -17.04
N PHE A 406 7.19 3.00 -15.91
CA PHE A 406 7.90 1.75 -15.67
C PHE A 406 7.04 0.79 -14.87
N LEU A 407 7.27 -0.51 -15.05
CA LEU A 407 6.64 -1.54 -14.22
C LEU A 407 7.02 -1.31 -12.75
N ASN A 408 6.00 -1.22 -11.90
CA ASN A 408 6.08 -1.35 -10.45
C ASN A 408 5.59 -2.74 -10.08
N ALA A 409 6.42 -3.48 -9.36
CA ALA A 409 6.07 -4.79 -8.83
C ALA A 409 6.57 -4.91 -7.39
N SER A 410 5.67 -5.27 -6.49
CA SER A 410 5.96 -5.52 -5.08
C SER A 410 5.19 -6.76 -4.62
N GLY A 411 5.67 -7.46 -3.61
CA GLY A 411 4.96 -8.62 -3.09
C GLY A 411 5.82 -9.64 -2.37
N SER A 412 5.27 -10.83 -2.28
CA SER A 412 5.97 -12.00 -1.75
C SER A 412 7.18 -12.32 -2.61
N HIS A 413 8.37 -12.31 -2.00
CA HIS A 413 9.62 -12.56 -2.74
C HIS A 413 9.73 -14.00 -3.27
N THR A 414 8.88 -14.92 -2.82
CA THR A 414 8.70 -16.24 -3.41
C THR A 414 8.19 -16.17 -4.86
N LEU A 415 7.57 -15.06 -5.26
CA LEU A 415 7.06 -14.79 -6.61
C LEU A 415 7.97 -13.86 -7.44
N GLU A 416 9.13 -13.44 -6.92
CA GLU A 416 10.01 -12.49 -7.57
C GLU A 416 10.48 -12.98 -8.95
N LYS A 417 11.01 -14.19 -9.02
CA LYS A 417 11.43 -14.81 -10.27
C LYS A 417 10.29 -15.01 -11.26
N PHE A 418 9.11 -15.36 -10.75
CA PHE A 418 7.89 -15.53 -11.55
C PHE A 418 7.52 -14.25 -12.28
N ILE A 419 7.38 -13.13 -11.55
CA ILE A 419 6.96 -11.85 -12.17
C ILE A 419 8.05 -11.27 -13.08
N ASN A 420 9.34 -11.48 -12.79
CA ASN A 420 10.42 -11.17 -13.70
C ASN A 420 10.30 -11.95 -15.02
N GLY A 421 9.90 -13.22 -14.95
CA GLY A 421 9.64 -14.06 -16.12
C GLY A 421 8.50 -13.51 -16.99
N VAL A 422 7.39 -13.10 -16.37
CA VAL A 422 6.27 -12.44 -17.06
C VAL A 422 6.74 -11.13 -17.71
N ALA A 423 7.44 -10.28 -16.96
CA ALA A 423 7.89 -8.98 -17.43
C ALA A 423 8.87 -9.03 -18.61
N ARG A 424 9.60 -10.14 -18.80
CA ARG A 424 10.46 -10.37 -19.98
C ARG A 424 9.68 -10.63 -21.26
N ASP A 425 8.45 -11.13 -21.13
CA ASP A 425 7.61 -11.53 -22.27
C ASP A 425 6.63 -10.43 -22.71
N ILE A 426 6.52 -9.33 -21.96
CA ILE A 426 5.68 -8.17 -22.28
C ILE A 426 6.53 -7.07 -22.90
N GLU A 427 6.12 -6.55 -24.05
CA GLU A 427 6.77 -5.43 -24.71
C GLU A 427 6.29 -4.10 -24.08
N ASP A 428 7.22 -3.23 -23.76
CA ASP A 428 6.91 -1.86 -23.34
C ASP A 428 6.32 -1.08 -24.54
N PRO A 429 5.16 -0.42 -24.35
CA PRO A 429 4.44 0.19 -25.49
C PRO A 429 5.22 1.32 -26.17
N GLU A 430 6.10 2.01 -25.48
CA GLU A 430 6.90 3.13 -26.04
C GLU A 430 8.32 2.73 -26.40
N ALA A 431 9.05 2.08 -25.50
CA ALA A 431 10.47 1.80 -25.65
C ALA A 431 10.78 0.62 -26.58
N LYS A 432 9.78 -0.21 -26.93
CA LYS A 432 9.91 -1.38 -27.82
C LYS A 432 10.98 -2.39 -27.38
N VAL A 433 11.18 -2.47 -26.07
CA VAL A 433 11.93 -3.51 -25.38
C VAL A 433 10.99 -4.16 -24.36
N SER A 434 11.38 -5.26 -23.73
CA SER A 434 10.53 -5.79 -22.65
C SER A 434 10.42 -4.79 -21.48
N ILE A 435 9.26 -4.79 -20.80
CA ILE A 435 9.06 -3.95 -19.60
C ILE A 435 10.11 -4.24 -18.52
N TRP A 436 10.57 -5.50 -18.42
CA TRP A 436 11.70 -5.89 -17.58
C TRP A 436 12.97 -5.14 -17.97
N LYS A 437 13.29 -5.10 -19.28
CA LYS A 437 14.52 -4.45 -19.77
C LYS A 437 14.49 -2.95 -19.58
N ARG A 438 13.35 -2.33 -19.78
CA ARG A 438 13.16 -0.90 -19.55
C ARG A 438 13.37 -0.56 -18.07
N LEU A 439 12.80 -1.36 -17.15
CA LEU A 439 13.00 -1.18 -15.72
C LEU A 439 14.47 -1.38 -15.32
N GLN A 440 15.13 -2.41 -15.86
CA GLN A 440 16.57 -2.64 -15.64
C GLN A 440 17.39 -1.39 -16.02
N PHE A 441 17.13 -0.84 -17.21
CA PHE A 441 17.83 0.36 -17.68
C PHE A 441 17.58 1.57 -16.80
N ARG A 442 16.35 1.79 -16.33
CA ARG A 442 16.04 2.87 -15.38
C ARG A 442 16.87 2.75 -14.10
N ARG A 443 16.89 1.57 -13.48
CA ARG A 443 17.66 1.33 -12.25
C ARG A 443 19.16 1.54 -12.43
N ILE A 444 19.69 1.18 -13.58
CA ILE A 444 21.11 1.45 -13.92
C ILE A 444 21.36 2.94 -14.13
N ALA A 445 20.44 3.65 -14.79
CA ALA A 445 20.61 5.06 -15.16
C ALA A 445 20.36 6.01 -13.97
N ARG A 446 19.47 5.67 -13.05
CA ARG A 446 19.08 6.49 -11.89
C ARG A 446 19.15 5.65 -10.60
N PRO A 447 20.35 5.24 -10.18
CA PRO A 447 20.50 4.46 -8.94
C PRO A 447 20.55 5.38 -7.73
N ASP A 448 20.05 4.92 -6.61
CA ASP A 448 20.16 5.62 -5.33
C ASP A 448 21.57 5.51 -4.74
N SER A 449 22.29 4.43 -5.08
CA SER A 449 23.67 4.19 -4.67
C SER A 449 24.50 3.50 -5.76
N ALA A 450 25.82 3.39 -5.54
CA ALA A 450 26.69 2.61 -6.43
C ALA A 450 26.33 1.11 -6.42
N ALA A 451 25.88 0.57 -5.29
CA ALA A 451 25.42 -0.81 -5.16
C ALA A 451 24.15 -1.03 -5.98
N ASP A 452 23.18 -0.10 -5.91
CA ASP A 452 21.92 -0.16 -6.65
C ASP A 452 22.12 -0.08 -8.17
N ARG A 453 23.22 0.50 -8.63
CA ARG A 453 23.62 0.47 -10.03
C ARG A 453 24.19 -0.89 -10.47
N GLN A 454 24.91 -1.56 -9.58
CA GLN A 454 25.60 -2.81 -9.91
C GLN A 454 24.66 -4.01 -9.85
N GLU A 455 23.75 -4.05 -8.88
CA GLU A 455 22.85 -5.18 -8.68
C GLU A 455 22.01 -5.52 -9.94
N PRO A 456 21.34 -4.59 -10.65
CA PRO A 456 20.58 -4.89 -11.85
C PRO A 456 21.42 -5.43 -13.02
N ARG A 457 22.76 -5.31 -12.95
CA ARG A 457 23.68 -5.84 -13.97
C ARG A 457 24.15 -7.26 -13.68
N THR A 458 24.18 -7.65 -12.41
CA THR A 458 24.79 -8.90 -11.96
C THR A 458 23.75 -9.93 -11.52
N ARG A 459 22.58 -9.49 -11.04
CA ARG A 459 21.50 -10.37 -10.63
C ARG A 459 20.65 -10.80 -11.82
N ALA A 460 20.26 -12.06 -11.86
CA ALA A 460 19.44 -12.62 -12.93
C ALA A 460 18.03 -12.00 -12.96
N ASP A 461 17.44 -11.80 -11.80
CA ASP A 461 16.09 -11.25 -11.62
C ASP A 461 16.16 -9.92 -10.87
N LEU A 462 15.37 -8.93 -11.30
CA LEU A 462 15.26 -7.66 -10.60
C LEU A 462 14.48 -7.84 -9.31
N ARG A 463 14.97 -7.26 -8.20
CA ARG A 463 14.23 -7.30 -6.94
C ARG A 463 12.88 -6.61 -7.08
N ILE A 464 11.86 -7.21 -6.50
CA ILE A 464 10.57 -6.54 -6.26
C ILE A 464 10.57 -5.85 -4.89
N GLY A 465 9.65 -4.90 -4.70
CA GLY A 465 9.43 -4.27 -3.40
C GLY A 465 8.75 -5.23 -2.42
N ALA A 466 8.93 -5.00 -1.12
CA ALA A 466 8.08 -5.62 -0.11
C ALA A 466 6.74 -4.85 -0.02
N LEU A 467 5.68 -5.51 0.43
CA LEU A 467 4.36 -4.90 0.67
C LEU A 467 4.20 -4.52 2.14
N GLY A 468 3.74 -3.29 2.37
CA GLY A 468 3.26 -2.83 3.67
C GLY A 468 1.74 -2.84 3.70
N SER A 469 1.12 -1.66 3.61
CA SER A 469 -0.33 -1.49 3.46
C SER A 469 -0.60 -0.39 2.41
N GLY A 470 -1.88 -0.10 2.17
CA GLY A 470 -2.30 0.99 1.28
C GLY A 470 -2.89 0.51 -0.03
N SER A 471 -3.28 -0.76 -0.12
CA SER A 471 -4.21 -1.30 -1.11
C SER A 471 -4.72 -2.68 -0.67
N ASP A 472 -5.62 -3.27 -1.43
CA ASP A 472 -6.41 -4.47 -1.15
C ASP A 472 -5.61 -5.76 -0.90
N TYR A 473 -4.32 -5.78 -1.20
CA TYR A 473 -3.44 -6.92 -0.89
C TYR A 473 -3.23 -7.14 0.61
N SER A 474 -3.49 -6.12 1.44
CA SER A 474 -3.13 -6.13 2.87
C SER A 474 -3.80 -7.29 3.64
N ALA A 475 -5.10 -7.52 3.43
CA ALA A 475 -5.80 -8.61 4.10
C ALA A 475 -5.28 -10.00 3.68
N PHE A 476 -4.87 -10.14 2.43
CA PHE A 476 -4.37 -11.41 1.89
C PHE A 476 -2.98 -11.75 2.42
N ILE A 477 -2.01 -10.84 2.31
CA ILE A 477 -0.63 -11.12 2.73
C ILE A 477 -0.45 -10.96 4.23
N ASP A 478 -0.88 -9.84 4.80
CA ASP A 478 -0.52 -9.48 6.18
C ASP A 478 -1.37 -10.22 7.23
N HIS A 479 -2.62 -10.57 6.90
CA HIS A 479 -3.54 -11.26 7.79
C HIS A 479 -3.63 -12.76 7.50
N LEU A 480 -3.88 -13.15 6.25
CA LEU A 480 -4.12 -14.55 5.90
C LEU A 480 -2.87 -15.32 5.45
N GLY A 481 -1.75 -14.65 5.19
CA GLY A 481 -0.54 -15.29 4.70
C GLY A 481 -0.72 -15.89 3.29
N VAL A 482 -1.46 -15.23 2.42
CA VAL A 482 -1.58 -15.58 1.01
C VAL A 482 -0.50 -14.86 0.23
N ALA A 483 0.30 -15.61 -0.53
CA ALA A 483 1.34 -15.00 -1.38
C ALA A 483 0.73 -13.97 -2.32
N SER A 484 1.24 -12.76 -2.31
CA SER A 484 0.61 -11.64 -3.01
C SER A 484 1.59 -10.86 -3.88
N LEU A 485 1.07 -10.29 -4.97
CA LEU A 485 1.76 -9.30 -5.81
C LEU A 485 0.89 -8.06 -5.95
N ASN A 486 1.51 -6.87 -5.97
CA ASN A 486 0.91 -5.62 -6.41
C ASN A 486 1.61 -5.14 -7.68
N LEU A 487 0.85 -4.88 -8.74
CA LEU A 487 1.35 -4.56 -10.08
C LEU A 487 0.74 -3.26 -10.59
N GLY A 488 1.56 -2.44 -11.24
CA GLY A 488 1.13 -1.20 -11.91
C GLY A 488 2.25 -0.62 -12.75
N PHE A 489 1.98 0.45 -13.45
CA PHE A 489 2.98 1.25 -14.16
C PHE A 489 2.98 2.68 -13.62
N GLY A 490 4.09 3.39 -13.76
CA GLY A 490 4.20 4.78 -13.33
C GLY A 490 5.62 5.33 -13.36
N GLY A 491 5.75 6.59 -12.92
CA GLY A 491 7.03 7.28 -12.77
C GLY A 491 7.50 8.07 -13.98
N GLU A 492 6.64 8.28 -14.97
CA GLU A 492 6.83 9.23 -16.07
C GLU A 492 5.66 10.22 -16.22
N SER A 493 4.51 9.93 -15.66
CA SER A 493 3.46 10.89 -15.37
C SER A 493 3.62 11.38 -13.94
N GLU A 494 3.80 12.68 -13.74
CA GLU A 494 3.80 13.29 -12.41
C GLU A 494 2.55 14.16 -12.30
N GLY A 495 1.96 14.26 -11.12
CA GLY A 495 0.80 15.08 -10.87
C GLY A 495 0.55 15.33 -9.40
N GLY A 496 -0.38 16.20 -9.11
CA GLY A 496 -0.75 16.59 -7.76
C GLY A 496 -2.24 16.55 -7.50
N ILE A 497 -2.99 15.72 -8.25
CA ILE A 497 -4.47 15.72 -8.16
C ILE A 497 -4.99 14.64 -7.21
N TYR A 498 -4.15 13.80 -6.68
CA TYR A 498 -4.50 12.66 -5.82
C TYR A 498 -5.53 13.03 -4.76
N HIS A 499 -6.66 12.30 -4.72
CA HIS A 499 -7.79 12.48 -3.80
C HIS A 499 -8.46 13.87 -3.84
N SER A 500 -8.32 14.62 -4.93
CA SER A 500 -9.04 15.88 -5.16
C SER A 500 -10.16 15.71 -6.18
N ILE A 501 -11.01 16.74 -6.35
CA ILE A 501 -12.05 16.73 -7.40
C ILE A 501 -11.45 16.72 -8.80
N TYR A 502 -10.17 16.90 -8.95
CA TYR A 502 -9.44 16.97 -10.21
C TYR A 502 -8.85 15.62 -10.63
N ASP A 503 -9.00 14.57 -9.81
CA ASP A 503 -8.75 13.19 -10.26
C ASP A 503 -9.93 12.71 -11.09
N ASP A 504 -9.90 13.07 -12.36
CA ASP A 504 -10.97 12.82 -13.30
C ASP A 504 -10.45 12.45 -14.70
N PHE A 505 -11.37 12.11 -15.58
CA PHE A 505 -11.03 11.72 -16.95
C PHE A 505 -10.37 12.85 -17.75
N ALA A 506 -10.69 14.12 -17.47
CA ALA A 506 -10.10 15.26 -18.17
C ALA A 506 -8.61 15.41 -17.84
N TRP A 507 -8.23 15.18 -16.57
CA TRP A 507 -6.84 15.15 -16.16
C TRP A 507 -6.13 13.90 -16.70
N TYR A 508 -6.69 12.71 -16.46
CA TYR A 508 -6.04 11.44 -16.78
C TYR A 508 -5.77 11.28 -18.28
N SER A 509 -6.75 11.62 -19.12
CA SER A 509 -6.62 11.56 -20.58
C SER A 509 -5.64 12.58 -21.17
N LYS A 510 -5.15 13.52 -20.36
CA LYS A 510 -4.18 14.54 -20.78
C LYS A 510 -2.79 14.33 -20.21
N PHE A 511 -2.69 13.88 -18.96
CA PHE A 511 -1.44 13.85 -18.20
C PHE A 511 -1.06 12.46 -17.65
N GLY A 512 -2.00 11.56 -17.40
CA GLY A 512 -1.77 10.22 -16.88
C GLY A 512 -1.27 9.27 -17.99
N ASP A 513 -2.20 8.60 -18.67
CA ASP A 513 -1.93 7.73 -19.82
C ASP A 513 -2.87 8.11 -20.98
N PRO A 514 -2.56 9.16 -21.76
CA PRO A 514 -3.47 9.76 -22.75
C PRO A 514 -4.04 8.78 -23.78
N ASP A 515 -3.24 7.81 -24.19
CA ASP A 515 -3.62 6.79 -25.17
C ASP A 515 -4.01 5.44 -24.54
N LEU A 516 -4.03 5.34 -23.19
CA LEU A 516 -4.33 4.13 -22.40
C LEU A 516 -3.47 2.91 -22.82
N ILE A 517 -2.26 3.17 -23.30
CA ILE A 517 -1.32 2.11 -23.73
C ILE A 517 -0.67 1.43 -22.53
N TYR A 518 -0.49 2.12 -21.41
CA TYR A 518 -0.01 1.52 -20.16
C TYR A 518 -1.15 0.82 -19.40
N GLY A 519 -2.40 1.27 -19.52
CA GLY A 519 -3.57 0.49 -19.11
C GLY A 519 -3.63 -0.85 -19.83
N LYS A 520 -3.41 -0.86 -21.16
CA LYS A 520 -3.25 -2.09 -21.93
C LYS A 520 -2.08 -2.94 -21.47
N ALA A 521 -0.92 -2.33 -21.20
CA ALA A 521 0.27 -3.05 -20.72
C ALA A 521 0.04 -3.69 -19.34
N LEU A 522 -0.72 -3.03 -18.45
CA LEU A 522 -1.14 -3.60 -17.18
C LEU A 522 -2.04 -4.83 -17.40
N ALA A 523 -3.07 -4.73 -18.23
CA ALA A 523 -3.95 -5.86 -18.55
C ALA A 523 -3.17 -7.03 -19.15
N GLN A 524 -2.21 -6.76 -20.04
CA GLN A 524 -1.34 -7.80 -20.61
C GLN A 524 -0.45 -8.44 -19.54
N THR A 525 0.12 -7.65 -18.63
CA THR A 525 1.05 -8.14 -17.60
C THR A 525 0.33 -8.96 -16.56
N ALA A 526 -0.73 -8.41 -15.95
CA ALA A 526 -1.48 -9.06 -14.88
C ALA A 526 -2.25 -10.29 -15.41
N GLY A 527 -2.91 -10.17 -16.57
CA GLY A 527 -3.62 -11.30 -17.17
C GLY A 527 -2.68 -12.43 -17.59
N THR A 528 -1.47 -12.14 -18.13
CA THR A 528 -0.45 -13.17 -18.39
C THR A 528 0.00 -13.83 -17.07
N ALA A 529 0.18 -13.06 -15.99
CA ALA A 529 0.53 -13.62 -14.69
C ALA A 529 -0.58 -14.54 -14.14
N VAL A 530 -1.85 -14.11 -14.24
CA VAL A 530 -3.01 -14.93 -13.84
C VAL A 530 -3.08 -16.24 -14.63
N MET A 531 -2.97 -16.19 -15.96
CA MET A 531 -3.00 -17.39 -16.82
C MET A 531 -1.87 -18.34 -16.47
N ARG A 532 -0.65 -17.83 -16.36
CA ARG A 532 0.55 -18.62 -16.08
C ARG A 532 0.51 -19.31 -14.70
N LEU A 533 -0.08 -18.66 -13.69
CA LEU A 533 -0.34 -19.29 -12.39
C LEU A 533 -1.47 -20.30 -12.46
N ALA A 534 -2.53 -19.98 -13.19
CA ALA A 534 -3.70 -20.85 -13.30
C ALA A 534 -3.41 -22.16 -14.02
N ASP A 535 -2.48 -22.16 -15.00
CA ASP A 535 -2.19 -23.32 -15.85
C ASP A 535 -0.88 -24.05 -15.51
N ALA A 536 -0.05 -23.53 -14.59
CA ALA A 536 1.16 -24.22 -14.17
C ALA A 536 0.87 -25.60 -13.55
N GLU A 537 1.64 -26.64 -13.94
CA GLU A 537 1.59 -27.94 -13.26
C GLU A 537 2.11 -27.83 -11.83
N LEU A 538 3.23 -27.14 -11.66
CA LEU A 538 3.83 -26.81 -10.37
C LEU A 538 3.79 -25.30 -10.20
N LEU A 539 3.27 -24.81 -9.08
CA LEU A 539 3.27 -23.37 -8.79
C LEU A 539 4.69 -22.83 -8.84
N PRO A 540 4.93 -21.70 -9.54
CA PRO A 540 6.28 -21.22 -9.86
C PRO A 540 6.93 -20.42 -8.73
N TYR A 541 6.83 -20.92 -7.49
CA TYR A 541 7.54 -20.34 -6.36
C TYR A 541 9.05 -20.57 -6.46
N ASP A 542 9.83 -19.56 -6.13
CA ASP A 542 11.29 -19.65 -6.09
C ASP A 542 11.80 -19.25 -4.70
N PHE A 543 12.66 -20.07 -4.13
CA PHE A 543 13.20 -19.83 -2.80
C PHE A 543 14.64 -19.33 -2.83
N GLY A 544 15.29 -19.25 -4.00
CA GLY A 544 16.63 -18.69 -4.14
C GLY A 544 16.59 -17.18 -3.94
N ASP A 545 15.79 -16.47 -4.72
CA ASP A 545 15.60 -15.01 -4.59
C ASP A 545 14.97 -14.63 -3.25
N PHE A 546 14.02 -15.46 -2.76
CA PHE A 546 13.40 -15.26 -1.45
C PHE A 546 14.44 -15.31 -0.32
N THR A 547 15.25 -16.36 -0.23
CA THR A 547 16.26 -16.47 0.85
C THR A 547 17.34 -15.42 0.75
N ASP A 548 17.74 -15.03 -0.46
CA ASP A 548 18.67 -13.91 -0.68
C ASP A 548 18.10 -12.59 -0.11
N THR A 549 16.82 -12.34 -0.31
CA THR A 549 16.16 -11.16 0.25
C THR A 549 15.99 -11.22 1.78
N ILE A 550 15.62 -12.39 2.34
CA ILE A 550 15.52 -12.56 3.79
C ILE A 550 16.90 -12.36 4.45
N ARG A 551 18.00 -12.85 3.84
CA ARG A 551 19.37 -12.56 4.33
C ARG A 551 19.62 -11.06 4.45
N ARG A 552 19.22 -10.29 3.45
CA ARG A 552 19.34 -8.82 3.48
C ARG A 552 18.58 -8.24 4.67
N TYR A 553 17.34 -8.67 4.91
CA TYR A 553 16.53 -8.16 6.02
C TYR A 553 17.10 -8.51 7.38
N VAL A 554 17.66 -9.72 7.55
CA VAL A 554 18.37 -10.11 8.77
C VAL A 554 19.58 -9.20 9.00
N ASN A 555 20.43 -9.01 7.99
CA ASN A 555 21.58 -8.12 8.09
C ASN A 555 21.18 -6.66 8.41
N GLU A 556 20.07 -6.18 7.85
CA GLU A 556 19.55 -4.83 8.11
C GLU A 556 19.14 -4.64 9.58
N VAL A 557 18.45 -5.59 10.21
CA VAL A 557 18.04 -5.45 11.62
C VAL A 557 19.22 -5.61 12.58
N GLU A 558 20.21 -6.45 12.26
CA GLU A 558 21.46 -6.56 13.02
C GLU A 558 22.22 -5.23 12.97
N LYS A 559 22.38 -4.70 11.76
CA LYS A 559 23.04 -3.40 11.55
C LYS A 559 22.29 -2.27 12.26
N LEU A 560 20.95 -2.24 12.18
CA LEU A 560 20.12 -1.24 12.87
C LEU A 560 20.40 -1.24 14.39
N ALA A 561 20.44 -2.42 15.01
CA ALA A 561 20.71 -2.55 16.44
C ALA A 561 22.12 -2.04 16.80
N GLN A 562 23.11 -2.37 15.97
CA GLN A 562 24.48 -1.90 16.15
C GLN A 562 24.58 -0.38 15.97
N ASP A 563 24.07 0.15 14.89
CA ASP A 563 24.12 1.58 14.58
C ASP A 563 23.43 2.41 15.69
N MET A 564 22.25 1.98 16.15
CA MET A 564 21.54 2.67 17.25
C MET A 564 22.34 2.63 18.55
N ARG A 565 22.97 1.50 18.86
CA ARG A 565 23.84 1.38 20.03
C ARG A 565 25.00 2.38 19.95
N GLU A 566 25.70 2.42 18.83
CA GLU A 566 26.83 3.31 18.60
C GLU A 566 26.40 4.80 18.66
N GLN A 567 25.28 5.13 18.05
CA GLN A 567 24.70 6.50 18.07
C GLN A 567 24.37 6.96 19.50
N ILE A 568 23.68 6.12 20.28
CA ILE A 568 23.30 6.44 21.66
C ILE A 568 24.55 6.62 22.56
N ILE A 569 25.54 5.77 22.41
CA ILE A 569 26.81 5.87 23.15
C ILE A 569 27.52 7.16 22.78
N GLU A 570 27.67 7.45 21.51
CA GLU A 570 28.33 8.66 21.01
C GLU A 570 27.57 9.92 21.42
N GLN A 571 26.22 9.94 21.33
CA GLN A 571 25.40 11.05 21.79
C GLN A 571 25.61 11.31 23.29
N SER A 572 25.58 10.25 24.10
CA SER A 572 25.80 10.38 25.56
C SER A 572 27.21 10.91 25.87
N ARG A 573 28.22 10.49 25.11
CA ARG A 573 29.59 11.00 25.22
C ARG A 573 29.66 12.50 24.89
N ARG A 574 29.04 12.94 23.81
CA ARG A 574 28.99 14.36 23.41
C ARG A 574 28.30 15.23 24.46
N ILE A 575 27.29 14.71 25.13
CA ILE A 575 26.64 15.37 26.26
C ILE A 575 27.62 15.51 27.44
N ASP A 576 28.32 14.43 27.81
CA ASP A 576 29.27 14.41 28.91
C ASP A 576 30.48 15.32 28.66
N GLU A 577 30.94 15.44 27.43
CA GLU A 577 32.01 16.34 27.00
C GLU A 577 31.55 17.83 26.97
N GLY A 578 30.25 18.12 27.15
CA GLY A 578 29.71 19.48 27.08
C GLY A 578 29.68 20.07 25.67
N LEU A 579 29.80 19.24 24.63
CA LEU A 579 29.90 19.66 23.24
C LEU A 579 28.71 20.55 22.84
N PHE A 580 27.49 20.17 23.20
CA PHE A 580 26.29 20.92 22.84
C PHE A 580 26.29 22.33 23.43
N ALA A 581 26.79 22.53 24.67
CA ALA A 581 26.92 23.82 25.26
C ALA A 581 28.04 24.67 24.62
N ALA A 582 29.13 24.01 24.19
CA ALA A 582 30.29 24.71 23.61
C ALA A 582 30.03 25.23 22.19
N ILE A 583 29.18 24.56 21.41
CA ILE A 583 28.83 24.96 20.03
C ILE A 583 27.47 25.65 19.91
N ASP A 584 26.78 25.86 21.06
CA ASP A 584 25.46 26.47 21.09
C ASP A 584 25.51 27.92 20.53
N ASN A 585 24.58 28.21 19.64
CA ASN A 585 24.40 29.56 19.13
C ASN A 585 23.45 30.33 20.09
N PRO A 586 23.91 31.34 20.84
CA PRO A 586 23.06 32.04 21.77
C PRO A 586 21.82 32.70 21.14
N SER A 587 21.87 32.97 19.82
CA SER A 587 20.75 33.56 19.06
C SER A 587 19.79 32.53 18.52
N ASP A 588 20.18 31.24 18.53
CA ASP A 588 19.38 30.13 17.99
C ASP A 588 19.68 28.83 18.76
N ARG A 589 19.37 28.85 20.06
CA ARG A 589 19.66 27.75 20.98
C ARG A 589 18.88 26.47 20.63
N LEU A 590 19.62 25.36 20.58
CA LEU A 590 19.05 24.01 20.55
C LEU A 590 19.26 23.33 21.90
N LEU A 591 18.22 22.78 22.49
CA LEU A 591 18.37 21.93 23.66
C LEU A 591 19.15 20.67 23.27
N PRO A 592 20.09 20.22 24.14
CA PRO A 592 20.76 18.96 23.88
C PRO A 592 19.74 17.82 23.87
N PRO A 593 19.97 16.74 23.10
CA PRO A 593 19.15 15.55 23.21
C PRO A 593 19.22 14.96 24.62
N PRO A 594 18.21 14.18 25.05
CA PRO A 594 18.26 13.51 26.33
C PRO A 594 19.43 12.52 26.39
N LYS A 595 20.05 12.40 27.58
CA LYS A 595 21.07 11.37 27.80
C LYS A 595 20.38 10.02 27.99
N GLU A 596 20.80 9.04 27.19
CA GLU A 596 20.26 7.71 27.23
C GLU A 596 21.29 6.69 27.74
N THR A 597 20.79 5.58 28.32
CA THR A 597 21.64 4.45 28.69
C THR A 597 22.01 3.65 27.45
N ALA A 598 23.24 3.19 27.37
CA ALA A 598 23.70 2.35 26.28
C ALA A 598 22.81 1.10 26.11
N PRO A 599 22.27 0.85 24.93
CA PRO A 599 21.46 -0.33 24.66
C PRO A 599 22.21 -1.64 25.00
N PRO A 600 21.53 -2.71 25.43
CA PRO A 600 22.14 -4.02 25.58
C PRO A 600 22.61 -4.57 24.23
N PHE A 601 23.49 -5.58 24.26
CA PHE A 601 23.74 -6.41 23.09
C PHE A 601 22.58 -7.40 22.94
N LEU A 602 21.98 -7.40 21.75
CA LEU A 602 20.92 -8.36 21.40
C LEU A 602 21.53 -9.66 20.89
N ASN A 603 20.91 -10.79 21.23
CA ASN A 603 21.35 -12.11 20.74
C ASN A 603 20.58 -12.47 19.45
N PHE A 604 21.19 -12.28 18.29
CA PHE A 604 20.60 -12.63 16.99
C PHE A 604 20.76 -14.11 16.61
N ALA A 605 21.44 -14.94 17.39
CA ALA A 605 21.65 -16.35 17.05
C ALA A 605 20.36 -17.15 16.74
N PRO A 606 19.22 -16.95 17.43
CA PRO A 606 17.98 -17.62 17.04
C PRO A 606 17.51 -17.26 15.63
N LEU A 607 17.60 -15.98 15.24
CA LEU A 607 17.22 -15.50 13.91
C LEU A 607 18.16 -16.04 12.84
N GLU A 608 19.47 -16.04 13.09
CA GLU A 608 20.48 -16.59 12.20
C GLU A 608 20.32 -18.11 11.99
N ASN A 609 20.01 -18.84 13.04
CA ASN A 609 19.75 -20.28 12.94
C ASN A 609 18.51 -20.59 12.14
N GLY A 610 17.41 -19.84 12.36
CA GLY A 610 16.17 -19.94 11.59
C GLY A 610 16.40 -19.63 10.11
N PHE A 611 17.13 -18.55 9.82
CA PHE A 611 17.51 -18.21 8.46
C PHE A 611 18.36 -19.31 7.79
N ALA A 612 19.36 -19.86 8.49
CA ALA A 612 20.19 -20.92 7.94
C ALA A 612 19.39 -22.21 7.65
N ALA A 613 18.35 -22.51 8.45
CA ALA A 613 17.43 -23.60 8.16
C ALA A 613 16.59 -23.32 6.89
N LEU A 614 16.04 -22.12 6.78
CA LEU A 614 15.29 -21.67 5.61
C LEU A 614 16.13 -21.74 4.33
N GLN A 615 17.36 -21.25 4.36
CA GLN A 615 18.28 -21.25 3.22
C GLN A 615 18.56 -22.68 2.73
N ARG A 616 18.91 -23.60 3.65
CA ARG A 616 19.14 -25.01 3.28
C ARG A 616 17.92 -25.65 2.63
N ALA A 617 16.72 -25.36 3.15
CA ALA A 617 15.48 -25.86 2.58
C ALA A 617 15.24 -25.30 1.17
N GLY A 618 15.49 -24.02 0.93
CA GLY A 618 15.42 -23.38 -0.39
C GLY A 618 16.37 -24.00 -1.40
N GLU A 619 17.61 -24.27 -1.02
CA GLU A 619 18.60 -24.94 -1.85
C GLU A 619 18.15 -26.38 -2.21
N GLN A 620 17.62 -27.13 -1.24
CA GLN A 620 17.10 -28.50 -1.47
C GLN A 620 15.91 -28.49 -2.41
N TYR A 621 14.98 -27.54 -2.25
CA TYR A 621 13.85 -27.38 -3.16
C TYR A 621 14.30 -27.06 -4.60
N SER A 622 15.23 -26.12 -4.77
CA SER A 622 15.75 -25.73 -6.08
C SER A 622 16.38 -26.94 -6.79
N GLN A 623 17.12 -27.78 -6.06
CA GLN A 623 17.70 -29.02 -6.61
C GLN A 623 16.61 -30.05 -6.99
N ALA A 624 15.57 -30.22 -6.15
CA ALA A 624 14.49 -31.15 -6.42
C ALA A 624 13.65 -30.68 -7.64
N ALA A 625 13.32 -29.41 -7.70
CA ALA A 625 12.60 -28.80 -8.83
C ALA A 625 13.38 -28.92 -10.16
N ALA A 626 14.70 -28.68 -10.14
CA ALA A 626 15.55 -28.83 -11.31
C ALA A 626 15.60 -30.28 -11.80
N ARG A 627 15.70 -31.28 -10.89
CA ARG A 627 15.65 -32.72 -11.26
C ARG A 627 14.29 -33.11 -11.83
N ALA A 628 13.19 -32.63 -11.22
CA ALA A 628 11.84 -32.88 -11.71
C ALA A 628 11.65 -32.31 -13.14
N ALA A 629 12.14 -31.14 -13.43
CA ALA A 629 12.11 -30.51 -14.73
C ALA A 629 12.96 -31.32 -15.78
N ALA A 630 14.16 -31.74 -15.39
CA ALA A 630 15.07 -32.51 -16.26
C ALA A 630 14.51 -33.92 -16.60
N GLY A 631 13.74 -34.55 -15.70
CA GLY A 631 13.09 -35.84 -15.91
C GLY A 631 11.92 -35.84 -16.90
N GLY A 632 11.69 -34.74 -17.59
CA GLY A 632 10.70 -34.62 -18.67
C GLY A 632 9.23 -34.56 -18.20
N GLY A 633 8.97 -34.26 -16.93
CA GLY A 633 7.62 -34.09 -16.36
C GLY A 633 6.75 -35.36 -16.31
N ALA A 634 7.09 -36.37 -17.07
CA ALA A 634 6.37 -37.63 -17.09
C ALA A 634 6.66 -38.53 -15.86
N ALA A 635 7.65 -38.16 -15.06
CA ALA A 635 8.10 -38.97 -13.92
C ALA A 635 7.35 -38.64 -12.61
N LEU A 636 6.67 -37.49 -12.54
CA LEU A 636 5.89 -37.11 -11.35
C LEU A 636 4.42 -37.51 -11.54
N ALA A 637 3.93 -38.39 -10.69
CA ALA A 637 2.51 -38.71 -10.68
C ALA A 637 1.71 -37.43 -10.35
N ASN A 638 0.53 -37.24 -10.96
CA ASN A 638 -0.35 -36.09 -10.70
C ASN A 638 -0.66 -35.89 -9.21
N ARG A 639 -0.59 -36.94 -8.41
CA ARG A 639 -0.76 -36.88 -6.96
C ARG A 639 0.41 -36.12 -6.27
N SER A 640 1.66 -36.46 -6.62
CA SER A 640 2.83 -35.79 -6.03
C SER A 640 2.89 -34.32 -6.38
N LEU A 641 2.47 -33.93 -7.59
CA LEU A 641 2.38 -32.49 -7.96
C LEU A 641 1.32 -31.74 -7.15
N ARG A 642 0.15 -32.34 -6.94
CA ARG A 642 -0.89 -31.71 -6.08
C ARG A 642 -0.43 -31.56 -4.63
N GLU A 643 0.20 -32.60 -4.09
CA GLU A 643 0.73 -32.56 -2.73
C GLU A 643 1.87 -31.51 -2.61
N ALA A 644 2.74 -31.42 -3.61
CA ALA A 644 3.78 -30.40 -3.68
C ALA A 644 3.19 -28.97 -3.75
N ASN A 645 2.17 -28.75 -4.60
CA ASN A 645 1.49 -27.46 -4.70
C ASN A 645 0.83 -27.06 -3.37
N ALA A 646 0.16 -28.00 -2.69
CA ALA A 646 -0.43 -27.74 -1.37
C ALA A 646 0.64 -27.34 -0.33
N LYS A 647 1.84 -27.95 -0.37
CA LYS A 647 2.96 -27.58 0.49
C LYS A 647 3.53 -26.20 0.12
N LEU A 648 3.64 -25.89 -1.17
CA LEU A 648 4.09 -24.58 -1.65
C LEU A 648 3.15 -23.47 -1.19
N ILE A 649 1.83 -23.66 -1.35
CA ILE A 649 0.80 -22.75 -0.89
C ILE A 649 0.92 -22.51 0.64
N ALA A 650 1.30 -23.51 1.41
CA ALA A 650 1.45 -23.41 2.86
C ALA A 650 2.69 -22.61 3.32
N VAL A 651 3.67 -22.36 2.43
CA VAL A 651 4.91 -21.67 2.84
C VAL A 651 4.65 -20.25 3.32
N GLU A 652 3.87 -19.45 2.57
CA GLU A 652 3.57 -18.07 2.99
C GLU A 652 2.79 -18.04 4.31
N ARG A 653 1.88 -19.00 4.51
CA ARG A 653 1.13 -19.15 5.76
C ARG A 653 2.03 -19.52 6.95
N ALA A 654 3.12 -20.27 6.70
CA ALA A 654 4.11 -20.59 7.73
C ALA A 654 4.90 -19.35 8.19
N LEU A 655 4.84 -18.24 7.45
CA LEU A 655 5.42 -16.96 7.83
C LEU A 655 4.50 -16.11 8.72
N THR A 656 3.31 -16.60 9.07
CA THR A 656 2.35 -15.91 9.95
C THR A 656 2.30 -16.50 11.35
N LEU A 657 1.90 -15.69 12.32
CA LEU A 657 1.60 -16.11 13.68
C LEU A 657 0.20 -15.60 14.07
N LYS A 658 -0.65 -16.49 14.60
CA LYS A 658 -2.04 -16.17 14.96
C LYS A 658 -2.19 -15.07 16.02
N ASP A 659 -1.22 -14.91 16.90
CA ASP A 659 -1.19 -13.85 17.91
C ASP A 659 -0.62 -12.53 17.36
N GLY A 660 -0.24 -12.52 16.09
CA GLY A 660 0.16 -11.35 15.32
C GLY A 660 1.40 -10.62 15.82
N LEU A 661 1.51 -9.38 15.41
CA LEU A 661 2.58 -8.47 15.80
C LEU A 661 2.29 -7.79 17.15
N PRO A 662 3.29 -7.32 17.88
CA PRO A 662 3.10 -6.57 19.12
C PRO A 662 2.13 -5.39 18.96
N ASN A 663 1.14 -5.29 19.85
CA ASN A 663 0.09 -4.26 19.89
C ASN A 663 -0.84 -4.18 18.66
N ARG A 664 -0.73 -5.10 17.70
CA ARG A 664 -1.55 -5.15 16.48
C ARG A 664 -1.73 -6.59 15.98
N PRO A 665 -2.51 -7.40 16.72
CA PRO A 665 -2.65 -8.83 16.48
C PRO A 665 -3.32 -9.17 15.14
N TRP A 666 -3.98 -8.21 14.50
CA TRP A 666 -4.56 -8.39 13.17
C TRP A 666 -3.48 -8.65 12.11
N TYR A 667 -2.31 -7.99 12.21
CA TYR A 667 -1.15 -8.23 11.35
C TYR A 667 -0.41 -9.47 11.80
N GLN A 668 -0.59 -10.57 11.08
CA GLN A 668 -0.05 -11.89 11.45
C GLN A 668 1.27 -12.20 10.78
N HIS A 669 1.57 -11.59 9.62
CA HIS A 669 2.77 -11.86 8.84
C HIS A 669 4.02 -11.31 9.55
N GLN A 670 5.08 -12.16 9.65
CA GLN A 670 6.28 -11.80 10.44
C GLN A 670 7.41 -11.22 9.59
N ILE A 671 7.27 -11.25 8.25
CA ILE A 671 8.27 -10.70 7.32
C ILE A 671 7.87 -9.33 6.80
N TYR A 672 6.57 -9.09 6.58
CA TYR A 672 6.00 -7.88 6.01
C TYR A 672 4.90 -7.33 6.91
N ALA A 673 4.88 -6.03 7.10
CA ALA A 673 3.72 -5.31 7.63
C ALA A 673 3.90 -3.81 7.39
N PRO A 674 2.82 -3.00 7.39
CA PRO A 674 2.95 -1.55 7.45
C PRO A 674 3.63 -1.13 8.75
N GLY A 675 4.42 -0.07 8.72
CA GLY A 675 5.08 0.41 9.93
C GLY A 675 4.11 1.06 10.90
N PHE A 676 4.29 0.82 12.20
CA PHE A 676 3.42 1.35 13.25
C PHE A 676 3.38 2.90 13.28
N TYR A 677 4.50 3.53 12.88
CA TYR A 677 4.65 4.99 12.74
C TYR A 677 4.96 5.45 11.31
N THR A 678 4.94 4.56 10.32
CA THR A 678 5.06 4.94 8.91
C THR A 678 3.75 4.71 8.13
N GLY A 679 2.89 3.82 8.61
CA GLY A 679 1.64 3.48 7.96
C GLY A 679 1.88 2.69 6.66
N TYR A 680 1.66 3.25 5.48
CA TYR A 680 1.84 2.58 4.19
C TYR A 680 3.22 1.94 4.01
N GLY A 681 4.27 2.63 4.46
CA GLY A 681 5.64 2.14 4.31
C GLY A 681 5.86 0.82 5.03
N VAL A 682 6.34 -0.17 4.29
CA VAL A 682 6.61 -1.50 4.83
C VAL A 682 7.75 -1.47 5.85
N LYS A 683 7.57 -2.22 6.93
CA LYS A 683 8.65 -2.66 7.81
C LYS A 683 8.90 -4.14 7.57
N THR A 684 10.13 -4.48 7.25
CA THR A 684 10.55 -5.88 7.08
C THR A 684 11.06 -6.43 8.40
N LEU A 685 10.73 -7.68 8.72
CA LEU A 685 10.88 -8.27 10.06
C LEU A 685 10.28 -7.34 11.14
N PRO A 686 8.98 -6.93 10.98
CA PRO A 686 8.41 -5.79 11.69
C PRO A 686 8.51 -5.91 13.20
N GLY A 687 8.26 -7.07 13.78
CA GLY A 687 8.36 -7.27 15.23
C GLY A 687 9.76 -7.00 15.78
N VAL A 688 10.81 -7.41 15.07
CA VAL A 688 12.21 -7.17 15.46
C VAL A 688 12.59 -5.72 15.21
N ARG A 689 12.36 -5.23 13.99
CA ARG A 689 12.78 -3.89 13.56
C ARG A 689 12.16 -2.80 14.42
N GLU A 690 10.84 -2.82 14.59
CA GLU A 690 10.12 -1.80 15.37
C GLU A 690 10.44 -1.83 16.86
N SER A 691 10.62 -3.01 17.42
CA SER A 691 11.07 -3.14 18.82
C SER A 691 12.44 -2.50 19.04
N ILE A 692 13.36 -2.60 18.06
CA ILE A 692 14.66 -1.92 18.10
C ILE A 692 14.47 -0.41 17.93
N GLU A 693 13.74 0.05 16.89
CA GLU A 693 13.49 1.47 16.61
C GLU A 693 12.84 2.19 17.80
N GLN A 694 11.91 1.51 18.49
CA GLN A 694 11.22 2.02 19.68
C GLN A 694 12.01 1.79 20.99
N LYS A 695 13.24 1.30 20.91
CA LYS A 695 14.13 1.05 22.07
C LYS A 695 13.56 0.08 23.10
N GLN A 696 12.68 -0.84 22.66
CA GLN A 696 12.05 -1.88 23.50
C GLN A 696 12.91 -3.15 23.51
N TRP A 697 14.09 -3.07 24.07
CA TRP A 697 15.16 -4.08 23.94
C TRP A 697 14.77 -5.50 24.37
N LYS A 698 13.98 -5.64 25.44
CA LYS A 698 13.47 -6.93 25.88
C LYS A 698 12.50 -7.53 24.85
N LEU A 699 11.61 -6.72 24.33
CA LEU A 699 10.69 -7.14 23.27
C LEU A 699 11.46 -7.51 21.99
N ALA A 700 12.51 -6.76 21.65
CA ALA A 700 13.37 -7.08 20.51
C ALA A 700 13.98 -8.49 20.63
N GLU A 701 14.50 -8.88 21.81
CA GLU A 701 15.00 -10.24 22.04
C GLU A 701 13.90 -11.31 21.90
N GLU A 702 12.70 -11.04 22.42
CA GLU A 702 11.55 -11.94 22.26
C GLU A 702 11.18 -12.10 20.78
N GLN A 703 11.12 -11.00 20.03
CA GLN A 703 10.78 -11.02 18.60
C GLN A 703 11.88 -11.70 17.75
N ILE A 704 13.15 -11.52 18.05
CA ILE A 704 14.26 -12.24 17.41
C ILE A 704 14.03 -13.76 17.51
N GLY A 705 13.67 -14.25 18.70
CA GLY A 705 13.38 -15.67 18.92
C GLY A 705 12.14 -16.15 18.15
N ARG A 706 11.07 -15.34 18.16
CA ARG A 706 9.81 -15.65 17.44
C ARG A 706 10.03 -15.73 15.93
N VAL A 707 10.65 -14.73 15.32
CA VAL A 707 10.92 -14.70 13.89
C VAL A 707 11.88 -15.82 13.49
N GLY A 708 12.90 -16.10 14.30
CA GLY A 708 13.78 -17.26 14.07
C GLY A 708 12.98 -18.57 13.95
N LYS A 709 12.01 -18.79 14.84
CA LYS A 709 11.15 -19.98 14.79
C LYS A 709 10.21 -19.99 13.57
N VAL A 710 9.71 -18.84 13.17
CA VAL A 710 8.88 -18.69 11.94
C VAL A 710 9.69 -19.07 10.70
N LEU A 711 10.96 -18.63 10.59
CA LEU A 711 11.82 -18.99 9.48
C LEU A 711 12.14 -20.50 9.47
N GLU A 712 12.34 -21.14 10.65
CA GLU A 712 12.47 -22.61 10.74
C GLU A 712 11.21 -23.31 10.21
N ASN A 713 10.02 -22.91 10.64
CA ASN A 713 8.74 -23.51 10.22
C ASN A 713 8.53 -23.36 8.70
N ALA A 714 8.85 -22.20 8.13
CA ALA A 714 8.81 -22.00 6.68
C ALA A 714 9.81 -22.90 5.96
N GLY A 715 11.01 -23.07 6.52
CA GLY A 715 12.01 -24.02 6.04
C GLY A 715 11.48 -25.47 6.04
N GLU A 716 10.80 -25.91 7.08
CA GLU A 716 10.16 -27.23 7.16
C GLU A 716 9.08 -27.41 6.08
N ALA A 717 8.27 -26.38 5.82
CA ALA A 717 7.27 -26.41 4.74
C ALA A 717 7.91 -26.53 3.35
N ILE A 718 8.98 -25.77 3.08
CA ILE A 718 9.76 -25.84 1.83
C ILE A 718 10.42 -27.22 1.68
N GLN A 719 11.02 -27.77 2.73
CA GLN A 719 11.63 -29.10 2.71
C GLN A 719 10.59 -30.19 2.43
N SER A 720 9.37 -30.05 2.99
CA SER A 720 8.25 -30.94 2.71
C SER A 720 7.87 -30.92 1.23
N ALA A 721 7.79 -29.74 0.61
CA ALA A 721 7.54 -29.59 -0.83
C ALA A 721 8.65 -30.23 -1.69
N ALA A 722 9.92 -30.04 -1.28
CA ALA A 722 11.06 -30.65 -1.95
C ALA A 722 11.03 -32.19 -1.91
N ALA A 723 10.60 -32.76 -0.78
CA ALA A 723 10.46 -34.21 -0.61
C ALA A 723 9.39 -34.81 -1.53
N GLU A 724 8.24 -34.13 -1.70
CA GLU A 724 7.19 -34.54 -2.64
C GLU A 724 7.70 -34.55 -4.09
N LEU A 725 8.48 -33.54 -4.48
CA LEU A 725 9.09 -33.47 -5.82
C LEU A 725 10.18 -34.50 -6.04
N ALA A 726 10.87 -34.96 -4.99
CA ALA A 726 11.88 -36.02 -5.10
C ALA A 726 11.26 -37.42 -5.27
N GLY A 727 9.94 -37.58 -5.23
CA GLY A 727 9.25 -38.85 -5.22
C GLY A 727 9.33 -39.47 -3.84
N GLY A 728 8.46 -39.05 -2.93
CA GLY A 728 8.45 -39.48 -1.53
C GLY A 728 8.57 -41.01 -1.43
N ASN A 729 9.53 -41.50 -0.64
CA ASN A 729 9.72 -42.92 -0.31
C ASN A 729 8.54 -43.45 0.47
#